data_e4ecd30a3940ff62468f8636da47e186
#
_entry.id   e4ecd30a3940ff62468f8636da47e186
#
_cell.length_a   1.000
_cell.length_b   1.000
_cell.length_c   1.000
_cell.angle_alpha   90.00
_cell.angle_beta   90.00
_cell.angle_gamma   90.00
#
_symmetry.space_group_name_H-M   'P 1'
#
loop_
_entity.id
_entity.type
_entity.pdbx_description
1 polymer ?
#
loop_
_entity_poly.entity_id
_entity_poly.type
_entity_poly.pdbx_seq_one_letter_code
_entity_poly.pdbx_strand_id
1 'polypeptide(L)'
;MRDTTQTHIVGTPALRKEGIGKVTGGARYIDDMALPGMWHGATVRSNIARGIIKDIRFGAGIAWDEFVIVTAKDIPGENCIPLIVDHDQPVLVESRVNHPEEPVVLLAHPDKARLHEAVAAVEINYEPLPAVFTIEESERQKTIVWGEDNVIKRFLVEKGDVDSAWQRAAHIVTGEYHTGAQEQLYIENNGVIADWSEADGLTIRGSMQCPYYIHKALLRVFDLPAEKVRVIQAETGGAFGGKEDYPSMIAAHAGLLSKKAGRPVKIIYDREEDLAATTKRHPSRTRYRTAVDGNGRLLAMDIQVDLDGGAYATVTPTVLSRATIHAAGPYCCENIRIRSHAWATNLPPHGAFRGFGSPQTIFGIERHMDQIAKAAGISPEEVRRRNFLAPGKTTATGQEIRDVIDLPGMLDRALKVSDYEAKHLRFARENATSSPIKRGIGVASFMHGAGFTGSGERYLNSLVWLEADVTGHVTVLVSSTEFGQGTNTMLSQVAAEALGLLCEDISVAQPDTQRVPNSGPTVASRTTMIVGRLVQDAAHALADILRGKNLLGEIFSVTEFRAACAAYTECFGALRAEARYQAPKDIFWDDVAYKGEAYPAFAWAIYVAEVAVDTRTYSTQVVNFYALQEVGRVINPLLATGQIEGGVAQGIGYALYEKVVWKNGRMSNNQMTNYIMPTAVDVPNIEVYFEEMPCEHGPCGAKGLGELPHDGPAPAILNAIQNATGINFTSIPLLPEDMYLRMAETPEPDAKETAGCV
;
A
#
# COMPACT_ATOMS: atom_id res chain seq x y z
N MET A 1 -25.38 -29.24 30.71
CA MET A 1 -25.25 -29.72 29.32
C MET A 1 -24.83 -28.51 28.51
N ARG A 2 -23.62 -28.47 28.01
CA ARG A 2 -23.22 -27.42 27.07
C ARG A 2 -24.15 -27.51 25.88
N ASP A 3 -24.80 -26.39 25.54
CA ASP A 3 -25.32 -26.23 24.19
C ASP A 3 -24.11 -26.16 23.28
N THR A 4 -23.74 -27.30 22.69
CA THR A 4 -22.51 -27.53 21.96
C THR A 4 -22.57 -27.03 20.53
N THR A 5 -23.24 -25.90 20.31
CA THR A 5 -23.19 -25.13 19.07
C THR A 5 -22.53 -23.78 19.31
N GLN A 6 -21.33 -23.75 19.91
CA GLN A 6 -20.45 -22.59 19.78
C GLN A 6 -19.97 -22.61 18.34
N THR A 7 -20.73 -22.01 17.45
CA THR A 7 -20.33 -21.77 16.08
C THR A 7 -19.11 -20.85 16.15
N HIS A 8 -17.95 -21.34 15.69
CA HIS A 8 -16.80 -20.48 15.50
C HIS A 8 -17.21 -19.30 14.63
N ILE A 9 -16.90 -18.09 15.08
CA ILE A 9 -17.19 -16.84 14.36
C ILE A 9 -16.06 -16.53 13.36
N VAL A 10 -14.84 -16.76 13.79
CA VAL A 10 -13.66 -16.68 12.92
C VAL A 10 -13.63 -17.86 11.95
N GLY A 11 -13.35 -17.59 10.68
CA GLY A 11 -13.42 -18.57 9.59
C GLY A 11 -14.79 -18.65 8.91
N THR A 12 -15.75 -17.80 9.29
CA THR A 12 -17.07 -17.74 8.66
C THR A 12 -17.27 -16.46 7.84
N PRO A 13 -18.13 -16.50 6.80
CA PRO A 13 -18.40 -15.33 5.95
C PRO A 13 -19.43 -14.40 6.62
N ALA A 14 -19.08 -13.78 7.75
CA ALA A 14 -19.93 -12.79 8.39
C ALA A 14 -20.24 -11.62 7.44
N LEU A 15 -21.48 -11.13 7.50
CA LEU A 15 -21.93 -10.00 6.67
C LEU A 15 -21.21 -8.71 7.06
N ARG A 16 -20.92 -7.87 6.07
CA ARG A 16 -20.29 -6.56 6.29
C ARG A 16 -21.13 -5.68 7.20
N LYS A 17 -20.52 -5.14 8.24
CA LYS A 17 -21.17 -4.24 9.21
C LYS A 17 -21.76 -2.99 8.54
N GLU A 18 -21.00 -2.38 7.65
CA GLU A 18 -21.38 -1.16 6.92
C GLU A 18 -22.17 -1.44 5.63
N GLY A 19 -22.36 -2.72 5.26
CA GLY A 19 -22.90 -3.11 3.95
C GLY A 19 -24.30 -2.57 3.67
N ILE A 20 -25.22 -2.65 4.63
CA ILE A 20 -26.60 -2.17 4.47
C ILE A 20 -26.62 -0.66 4.21
N GLY A 21 -25.87 0.13 4.97
CA GLY A 21 -25.78 1.58 4.77
C GLY A 21 -25.31 1.95 3.37
N LYS A 22 -24.32 1.23 2.84
CA LYS A 22 -23.76 1.46 1.50
C LYS A 22 -24.75 1.11 0.38
N VAL A 23 -25.38 -0.05 0.41
CA VAL A 23 -26.27 -0.49 -0.67
C VAL A 23 -27.64 0.19 -0.65
N THR A 24 -28.04 0.81 0.47
CA THR A 24 -29.29 1.56 0.59
C THR A 24 -29.11 3.07 0.44
N GLY A 25 -27.88 3.57 0.24
CA GLY A 25 -27.58 5.00 0.16
C GLY A 25 -27.62 5.73 1.51
N GLY A 26 -27.63 4.99 2.62
CA GLY A 26 -27.55 5.57 3.98
C GLY A 26 -26.15 6.01 4.40
N ALA A 27 -25.10 5.45 3.77
CA ALA A 27 -23.73 5.84 3.99
C ALA A 27 -23.48 7.28 3.50
N ARG A 28 -22.78 8.10 4.30
CA ARG A 28 -22.53 9.51 4.00
C ARG A 28 -21.04 9.71 3.76
N TYR A 29 -20.69 9.92 2.49
CA TYR A 29 -19.35 10.28 2.06
C TYR A 29 -19.09 11.76 2.25
N ILE A 30 -17.85 12.19 2.18
CA ILE A 30 -17.50 13.58 2.50
C ILE A 30 -18.17 14.59 1.58
N ASP A 31 -18.40 14.26 0.31
CA ASP A 31 -19.09 15.16 -0.62
C ASP A 31 -20.59 15.29 -0.33
N ASP A 32 -21.23 14.28 0.28
CA ASP A 32 -22.64 14.30 0.72
C ASP A 32 -22.87 15.20 1.94
N MET A 33 -21.81 15.58 2.66
CA MET A 33 -21.92 16.33 3.91
C MET A 33 -21.98 17.82 3.64
N ALA A 34 -22.83 18.53 4.37
CA ALA A 34 -22.90 20.00 4.38
C ALA A 34 -23.06 20.50 5.81
N LEU A 35 -22.40 21.59 6.15
CA LEU A 35 -22.51 22.28 7.42
C LEU A 35 -23.18 23.66 7.20
N PRO A 36 -23.90 24.20 8.19
CA PRO A 36 -24.51 25.52 8.07
C PRO A 36 -23.48 26.63 7.75
N GLY A 37 -23.75 27.42 6.73
CA GLY A 37 -22.86 28.50 6.32
C GLY A 37 -21.53 28.11 5.70
N MET A 38 -21.39 26.84 5.29
CA MET A 38 -20.17 26.28 4.71
C MET A 38 -19.80 26.94 3.38
N TRP A 39 -18.52 27.22 3.19
CA TRP A 39 -17.92 27.71 1.96
C TRP A 39 -17.18 26.59 1.23
N HIS A 40 -16.82 26.83 -0.03
CA HIS A 40 -15.98 25.99 -0.85
C HIS A 40 -14.56 26.54 -0.88
N GLY A 41 -13.56 25.64 -0.77
CA GLY A 41 -12.16 25.99 -0.89
C GLY A 41 -11.54 25.38 -2.14
N ALA A 42 -10.52 26.01 -2.69
CA ALA A 42 -9.74 25.54 -3.82
C ALA A 42 -8.26 25.91 -3.68
N THR A 43 -7.39 25.18 -4.37
CA THR A 43 -5.94 25.36 -4.35
C THR A 43 -5.46 25.86 -5.70
N VAL A 44 -4.76 26.98 -5.73
CA VAL A 44 -4.00 27.47 -6.89
C VAL A 44 -2.63 26.81 -6.85
N ARG A 45 -2.27 26.14 -7.93
CA ARG A 45 -1.08 25.27 -8.02
C ARG A 45 -0.06 25.79 -9.02
N SER A 46 1.19 25.39 -8.82
CA SER A 46 2.27 25.65 -9.78
C SER A 46 2.01 24.94 -11.11
N ASN A 47 2.29 25.63 -12.21
CA ASN A 47 2.23 25.08 -13.56
C ASN A 47 3.62 24.79 -14.15
N ILE A 48 4.72 24.98 -13.37
CA ILE A 48 6.09 24.67 -13.79
C ILE A 48 6.75 23.64 -12.86
N ALA A 49 7.75 22.96 -13.38
CA ALA A 49 8.43 21.90 -12.64
C ALA A 49 9.39 22.46 -11.57
N ARG A 50 10.06 23.57 -11.83
CA ARG A 50 11.00 24.19 -10.90
C ARG A 50 11.20 25.68 -11.21
N GLY A 51 11.17 26.53 -10.20
CA GLY A 51 11.40 27.96 -10.40
C GLY A 51 11.25 28.80 -9.13
N ILE A 52 11.64 30.05 -9.22
CA ILE A 52 11.46 31.05 -8.16
C ILE A 52 10.21 31.84 -8.46
N ILE A 53 9.30 31.96 -7.50
CA ILE A 53 8.13 32.83 -7.59
C ILE A 53 8.61 34.28 -7.50
N LYS A 54 8.29 35.09 -8.54
CA LYS A 54 8.63 36.53 -8.58
C LYS A 54 7.50 37.36 -8.03
N ASP A 55 6.29 37.10 -8.50
CA ASP A 55 5.06 37.74 -8.00
C ASP A 55 3.84 36.85 -8.24
N ILE A 56 2.78 37.13 -7.49
CA ILE A 56 1.47 36.50 -7.64
C ILE A 56 0.50 37.62 -7.93
N ARG A 57 -0.21 37.56 -9.06
CA ARG A 57 -1.18 38.58 -9.51
C ARG A 57 -2.57 38.04 -9.46
N PHE A 58 -3.45 38.88 -8.96
CA PHE A 58 -4.88 38.62 -8.90
C PHE A 58 -5.55 39.38 -10.05
N GLY A 59 -6.03 38.65 -11.06
CA GLY A 59 -6.54 39.19 -12.32
C GLY A 59 -7.70 40.15 -12.15
N ALA A 60 -7.84 41.08 -13.10
CA ALA A 60 -8.95 42.02 -13.12
C ALA A 60 -10.29 41.34 -13.41
N GLY A 61 -11.39 41.91 -12.94
CA GLY A 61 -12.75 41.39 -13.19
C GLY A 61 -13.28 40.47 -12.10
N ILE A 62 -12.47 40.08 -11.12
CA ILE A 62 -12.89 39.35 -9.92
C ILE A 62 -13.00 40.31 -8.74
N ALA A 63 -14.08 40.24 -7.99
CA ALA A 63 -14.28 40.99 -6.74
C ALA A 63 -13.53 40.29 -5.59
N TRP A 64 -12.21 40.47 -5.55
CA TRP A 64 -11.31 39.76 -4.62
C TRP A 64 -11.61 39.97 -3.15
N ASP A 65 -12.26 41.05 -2.79
CA ASP A 65 -12.74 41.38 -1.44
C ASP A 65 -13.87 40.47 -0.95
N GLU A 66 -14.52 39.72 -1.85
CA GLU A 66 -15.51 38.71 -1.50
C GLU A 66 -14.86 37.32 -1.21
N PHE A 67 -13.57 37.16 -1.50
CA PHE A 67 -12.84 35.89 -1.33
C PHE A 67 -11.99 35.88 -0.07
N VAL A 68 -11.88 34.72 0.54
CA VAL A 68 -10.79 34.44 1.48
C VAL A 68 -9.60 33.95 0.70
N ILE A 69 -8.46 34.62 0.86
CA ILE A 69 -7.20 34.32 0.21
C ILE A 69 -6.18 33.94 1.27
N VAL A 70 -5.52 32.77 1.14
CA VAL A 70 -4.49 32.29 2.06
C VAL A 70 -3.19 32.02 1.28
N THR A 71 -2.07 32.45 1.85
CA THR A 71 -0.71 32.22 1.34
C THR A 71 0.16 31.63 2.44
N ALA A 72 1.40 31.25 2.15
CA ALA A 72 2.34 30.73 3.14
C ALA A 72 2.52 31.66 4.36
N LYS A 73 2.32 32.96 4.19
CA LYS A 73 2.43 33.97 5.27
C LYS A 73 1.28 33.92 6.31
N ASP A 74 0.19 33.26 5.96
CA ASP A 74 -0.99 33.12 6.83
C ASP A 74 -0.90 31.86 7.74
N ILE A 75 0.14 31.04 7.58
CA ILE A 75 0.34 29.81 8.37
C ILE A 75 0.82 30.20 9.78
N PRO A 76 0.07 29.85 10.84
CA PRO A 76 0.39 30.30 12.19
C PRO A 76 1.56 29.56 12.85
N GLY A 77 1.81 28.32 12.45
CA GLY A 77 2.88 27.46 12.97
C GLY A 77 3.93 27.11 11.92
N GLU A 78 4.23 25.82 11.78
CA GLU A 78 5.24 25.33 10.83
C GLU A 78 4.63 25.20 9.42
N ASN A 79 5.27 25.80 8.41
CA ASN A 79 4.89 25.58 7.00
C ASN A 79 5.44 24.27 6.47
N CYS A 80 5.06 23.15 7.07
CA CYS A 80 5.53 21.83 6.72
C CYS A 80 4.53 20.76 7.18
N ILE A 81 4.35 19.71 6.37
CA ILE A 81 3.57 18.52 6.75
C ILE A 81 4.51 17.48 7.37
N PRO A 82 4.49 17.27 8.70
CA PRO A 82 5.27 16.23 9.35
C PRO A 82 4.59 14.87 9.18
N LEU A 83 5.25 13.96 8.46
CA LEU A 83 4.81 12.58 8.29
C LEU A 83 5.55 11.62 9.24
N ILE A 84 6.06 10.50 8.74
CA ILE A 84 6.62 9.43 9.57
C ILE A 84 8.02 9.79 10.06
N VAL A 85 8.94 10.16 9.17
CA VAL A 85 10.38 10.32 9.48
C VAL A 85 10.88 11.73 9.18
N ASP A 86 10.68 12.21 7.97
CA ASP A 86 11.20 13.50 7.48
C ASP A 86 10.05 14.47 7.16
N HIS A 87 10.33 15.77 7.24
CA HIS A 87 9.34 16.82 6.99
C HIS A 87 10.00 17.91 6.18
N ASP A 88 9.93 17.75 4.87
CA ASP A 88 10.47 18.67 3.89
C ASP A 88 9.41 19.27 2.96
N GLN A 89 8.19 18.70 2.93
CA GLN A 89 7.11 19.17 2.06
C GLN A 89 6.36 20.37 2.69
N PRO A 90 6.39 21.56 2.06
CA PRO A 90 5.66 22.72 2.57
C PRO A 90 4.15 22.56 2.40
N VAL A 91 3.37 23.14 3.31
CA VAL A 91 1.91 23.27 3.19
C VAL A 91 1.56 24.18 2.02
N LEU A 92 2.28 25.31 1.90
CA LEU A 92 2.18 26.25 0.78
C LEU A 92 3.57 26.75 0.42
N VAL A 93 3.85 26.83 -0.87
CA VAL A 93 5.11 27.39 -1.37
C VAL A 93 5.21 28.87 -1.05
N GLU A 94 6.35 29.29 -0.51
CA GLU A 94 6.62 30.69 -0.23
C GLU A 94 7.41 31.39 -1.37
N SER A 95 8.47 30.74 -1.86
CA SER A 95 9.40 31.37 -2.80
C SER A 95 9.83 30.51 -3.97
N ARG A 96 9.99 29.20 -3.79
CA ARG A 96 10.49 28.30 -4.81
C ARG A 96 9.61 27.07 -4.96
N VAL A 97 9.14 26.82 -6.18
CA VAL A 97 8.46 25.61 -6.56
C VAL A 97 9.45 24.54 -6.98
N ASN A 98 9.17 23.28 -6.62
CA ASN A 98 10.02 22.11 -6.88
C ASN A 98 9.32 21.03 -7.73
N HIS A 99 8.02 21.14 -7.98
CA HIS A 99 7.28 20.27 -8.89
C HIS A 99 6.03 20.97 -9.44
N PRO A 100 5.46 20.52 -10.58
CA PRO A 100 4.16 20.96 -11.02
C PRO A 100 3.09 20.54 -10.00
N GLU A 101 1.96 21.23 -9.96
CA GLU A 101 0.85 21.00 -9.02
C GLU A 101 1.18 21.32 -7.55
N GLU A 102 2.33 21.93 -7.25
CA GLU A 102 2.67 22.35 -5.90
C GLU A 102 1.76 23.49 -5.42
N PRO A 103 1.18 23.42 -4.19
CA PRO A 103 0.23 24.41 -3.69
C PRO A 103 0.87 25.76 -3.43
N VAL A 104 0.28 26.87 -3.94
CA VAL A 104 0.84 28.22 -3.80
C VAL A 104 -0.13 29.17 -3.09
N VAL A 105 -1.41 29.19 -3.48
CA VAL A 105 -2.46 30.05 -2.91
C VAL A 105 -3.70 29.21 -2.66
N LEU A 106 -4.40 29.50 -1.57
CA LEU A 106 -5.72 28.93 -1.31
C LEU A 106 -6.79 30.02 -1.43
N LEU A 107 -7.92 29.66 -1.99
CA LEU A 107 -9.08 30.54 -2.14
C LEU A 107 -10.30 29.88 -1.51
N ALA A 108 -11.19 30.67 -0.90
CA ALA A 108 -12.52 30.20 -0.51
C ALA A 108 -13.61 31.21 -0.85
N HIS A 109 -14.78 30.67 -1.24
CA HIS A 109 -15.96 31.43 -1.60
C HIS A 109 -17.24 30.60 -1.37
N PRO A 110 -18.42 31.20 -1.04
CA PRO A 110 -19.67 30.45 -0.91
C PRO A 110 -20.20 29.89 -2.22
N ASP A 111 -19.91 30.53 -3.35
CA ASP A 111 -20.30 30.12 -4.69
C ASP A 111 -19.14 29.38 -5.37
N LYS A 112 -19.35 28.08 -5.69
CA LYS A 112 -18.34 27.22 -6.30
C LYS A 112 -17.97 27.65 -7.74
N ALA A 113 -18.91 28.20 -8.52
CA ALA A 113 -18.63 28.66 -9.88
C ALA A 113 -17.70 29.89 -9.87
N ARG A 114 -18.00 30.87 -9.01
CA ARG A 114 -17.13 32.03 -8.82
C ARG A 114 -15.76 31.69 -8.27
N LEU A 115 -15.69 30.67 -7.38
CA LEU A 115 -14.42 30.16 -6.89
C LEU A 115 -13.57 29.59 -8.04
N HIS A 116 -14.18 28.85 -8.95
CA HIS A 116 -13.50 28.28 -10.11
C HIS A 116 -12.98 29.36 -11.08
N GLU A 117 -13.78 30.39 -11.34
CA GLU A 117 -13.36 31.56 -12.12
C GLU A 117 -12.18 32.30 -11.45
N ALA A 118 -12.22 32.46 -10.13
CA ALA A 118 -11.15 33.10 -9.37
C ALA A 118 -9.83 32.33 -9.41
N VAL A 119 -9.86 30.99 -9.28
CA VAL A 119 -8.68 30.14 -9.41
C VAL A 119 -8.00 30.35 -10.77
N ALA A 120 -8.78 30.38 -11.85
CA ALA A 120 -8.26 30.62 -13.21
C ALA A 120 -7.71 32.05 -13.43
N ALA A 121 -8.12 33.02 -12.60
CA ALA A 121 -7.68 34.41 -12.69
C ALA A 121 -6.43 34.72 -11.84
N VAL A 122 -5.88 33.78 -11.10
CA VAL A 122 -4.60 33.95 -10.39
C VAL A 122 -3.46 33.62 -11.33
N GLU A 123 -2.57 34.58 -11.55
CA GLU A 123 -1.36 34.41 -12.36
C GLU A 123 -0.12 34.40 -11.45
N ILE A 124 0.72 33.38 -11.60
CA ILE A 124 1.98 33.26 -10.87
C ILE A 124 3.12 33.43 -11.86
N ASN A 125 3.96 34.45 -11.64
CA ASN A 125 5.13 34.71 -12.46
C ASN A 125 6.36 34.05 -11.86
N TYR A 126 7.07 33.28 -12.67
CA TYR A 126 8.24 32.52 -12.25
C TYR A 126 9.52 32.93 -12.98
N GLU A 127 10.62 32.75 -12.31
CA GLU A 127 11.95 32.56 -12.96
C GLU A 127 12.21 31.06 -13.02
N PRO A 128 12.11 30.43 -14.22
CA PRO A 128 12.31 28.99 -14.37
C PRO A 128 13.73 28.59 -14.02
N LEU A 129 13.88 27.42 -13.38
CA LEU A 129 15.15 26.78 -13.05
C LEU A 129 15.25 25.42 -13.77
N PRO A 130 16.49 24.91 -14.02
CA PRO A 130 16.66 23.56 -14.54
C PRO A 130 16.01 22.51 -13.66
N ALA A 131 15.26 21.57 -14.25
CA ALA A 131 14.55 20.50 -13.57
C ALA A 131 15.13 19.13 -13.93
N VAL A 132 14.85 18.12 -13.09
CA VAL A 132 15.27 16.71 -13.22
C VAL A 132 14.01 15.84 -13.14
N PHE A 133 13.84 14.91 -14.09
CA PHE A 133 12.60 14.14 -14.22
C PHE A 133 12.78 12.62 -14.15
N THR A 134 14.01 12.12 -14.15
CA THR A 134 14.28 10.68 -14.13
C THR A 134 15.35 10.32 -13.11
N ILE A 135 15.37 9.06 -12.70
CA ILE A 135 16.42 8.50 -11.83
C ILE A 135 17.80 8.72 -12.46
N GLU A 136 17.93 8.49 -13.78
CA GLU A 136 19.20 8.63 -14.52
C GLU A 136 19.70 10.07 -14.54
N GLU A 137 18.81 11.05 -14.68
CA GLU A 137 19.18 12.47 -14.61
C GLU A 137 19.60 12.85 -13.20
N SER A 138 18.89 12.38 -12.20
CA SER A 138 19.18 12.62 -10.79
C SER A 138 20.52 12.01 -10.37
N GLU A 139 20.77 10.74 -10.75
CA GLU A 139 22.02 10.00 -10.48
C GLU A 139 23.26 10.69 -11.08
N ARG A 140 23.12 11.38 -12.22
CA ARG A 140 24.22 12.14 -12.83
C ARG A 140 24.65 13.38 -12.06
N GLN A 141 23.80 13.88 -11.13
CA GLN A 141 24.08 15.03 -10.24
C GLN A 141 24.53 16.31 -10.97
N LYS A 142 24.14 16.47 -12.23
CA LYS A 142 24.42 17.70 -12.99
C LYS A 142 23.58 18.88 -12.52
N THR A 143 22.40 18.60 -12.04
CA THR A 143 21.46 19.55 -11.43
C THR A 143 21.07 19.00 -10.06
N ILE A 144 21.40 19.74 -9.00
CA ILE A 144 21.00 19.37 -7.64
C ILE A 144 19.64 19.98 -7.36
N VAL A 145 18.68 19.12 -7.03
CA VAL A 145 17.29 19.50 -6.75
C VAL A 145 16.91 19.21 -5.30
N TRP A 146 17.67 18.33 -4.62
CA TRP A 146 17.45 17.97 -3.22
C TRP A 146 18.79 17.69 -2.51
N GLY A 147 18.94 18.20 -1.27
CA GLY A 147 20.16 17.99 -0.48
C GLY A 147 21.43 18.42 -1.23
N GLU A 148 22.50 17.62 -1.09
CA GLU A 148 23.80 17.87 -1.73
C GLU A 148 24.02 17.00 -2.97
N ASP A 149 23.25 15.90 -3.13
CA ASP A 149 23.53 14.86 -4.12
C ASP A 149 22.28 14.20 -4.71
N ASN A 150 21.11 14.80 -4.52
CA ASN A 150 19.80 14.29 -4.95
C ASN A 150 19.37 12.97 -4.28
N VAL A 151 20.04 12.48 -3.25
CA VAL A 151 19.66 11.24 -2.60
C VAL A 151 18.86 11.53 -1.33
N ILE A 152 17.57 11.19 -1.35
CA ILE A 152 16.67 11.33 -0.22
C ILE A 152 17.04 10.35 0.89
N LYS A 153 17.32 9.07 0.52
CA LYS A 153 17.65 8.02 1.48
C LYS A 153 18.53 6.94 0.87
N ARG A 154 19.38 6.35 1.70
CA ARG A 154 20.20 5.18 1.36
C ARG A 154 19.99 4.08 2.39
N PHE A 155 20.01 2.82 1.92
CA PHE A 155 20.15 1.65 2.77
C PHE A 155 21.23 0.73 2.23
N LEU A 156 21.90 0.04 3.14
CA LEU A 156 22.87 -1.02 2.85
C LEU A 156 22.51 -2.23 3.71
N VAL A 157 22.32 -3.38 3.06
CA VAL A 157 22.16 -4.69 3.72
C VAL A 157 23.29 -5.57 3.26
N GLU A 158 24.04 -6.14 4.20
CA GLU A 158 25.13 -7.07 3.91
C GLU A 158 25.01 -8.33 4.75
N LYS A 159 25.16 -9.48 4.12
CA LYS A 159 25.15 -10.82 4.70
C LYS A 159 26.21 -11.68 4.02
N GLY A 160 27.06 -12.35 4.78
CA GLY A 160 28.11 -13.22 4.26
C GLY A 160 29.23 -12.45 3.53
N ASP A 161 29.88 -13.14 2.59
CA ASP A 161 30.98 -12.58 1.77
C ASP A 161 30.65 -12.76 0.29
N VAL A 162 30.06 -11.71 -0.28
CA VAL A 162 29.65 -11.67 -1.69
C VAL A 162 30.83 -11.77 -2.63
N ASP A 163 31.96 -11.13 -2.29
CA ASP A 163 33.10 -11.00 -3.20
C ASP A 163 33.86 -12.32 -3.35
N SER A 164 33.99 -13.11 -2.28
CA SER A 164 34.59 -14.46 -2.35
C SER A 164 33.70 -15.48 -3.07
N ALA A 165 32.38 -15.32 -3.00
CA ALA A 165 31.44 -16.24 -3.59
C ALA A 165 31.45 -16.25 -5.13
N TRP A 166 31.84 -15.14 -5.78
CA TRP A 166 31.93 -15.05 -7.23
C TRP A 166 32.89 -16.09 -7.86
N GLN A 167 33.93 -16.46 -7.15
CA GLN A 167 34.95 -17.41 -7.65
C GLN A 167 34.41 -18.84 -7.78
N ARG A 168 33.28 -19.16 -7.09
CA ARG A 168 32.66 -20.49 -7.09
C ARG A 168 31.51 -20.60 -8.07
N ALA A 169 31.16 -19.49 -8.77
CA ALA A 169 30.02 -19.44 -9.67
C ALA A 169 30.27 -20.29 -10.94
N ALA A 170 29.33 -21.16 -11.26
CA ALA A 170 29.25 -21.77 -12.58
C ALA A 170 28.65 -20.83 -13.60
N HIS A 171 27.69 -20.00 -13.15
CA HIS A 171 27.05 -18.97 -13.95
C HIS A 171 26.99 -17.65 -13.17
N ILE A 172 27.20 -16.53 -13.87
CA ILE A 172 26.93 -15.19 -13.37
C ILE A 172 25.80 -14.62 -14.22
N VAL A 173 24.65 -14.41 -13.61
CA VAL A 173 23.46 -13.87 -14.27
C VAL A 173 23.28 -12.42 -13.87
N THR A 174 23.06 -11.54 -14.85
CA THR A 174 22.78 -10.13 -14.63
C THR A 174 21.43 -9.74 -15.22
N GLY A 175 20.76 -8.78 -14.60
CA GLY A 175 19.48 -8.27 -15.09
C GLY A 175 19.20 -6.87 -14.57
N GLU A 176 18.51 -6.07 -15.37
CA GLU A 176 17.98 -4.76 -14.98
C GLU A 176 16.50 -4.73 -15.29
N TYR A 177 15.70 -4.31 -14.30
CA TYR A 177 14.24 -4.34 -14.33
C TYR A 177 13.69 -2.98 -13.92
N HIS A 178 12.65 -2.53 -14.65
CA HIS A 178 12.04 -1.22 -14.45
C HIS A 178 10.55 -1.34 -14.17
N THR A 179 10.06 -0.52 -13.24
CA THR A 179 8.62 -0.38 -13.01
C THR A 179 8.22 1.09 -13.08
N GLY A 180 7.11 1.37 -13.74
CA GLY A 180 6.55 2.72 -13.85
C GLY A 180 5.83 3.17 -12.59
N ALA A 181 5.41 4.43 -12.57
CA ALA A 181 4.44 4.93 -11.62
C ALA A 181 3.06 4.29 -11.87
N GLN A 182 2.26 4.17 -10.81
CA GLN A 182 0.87 3.67 -10.88
C GLN A 182 -0.02 4.54 -9.99
N GLU A 183 -1.22 4.87 -10.46
CA GLU A 183 -2.25 5.62 -9.75
C GLU A 183 -3.10 4.68 -8.90
N GLN A 184 -3.45 5.07 -7.66
CA GLN A 184 -4.29 4.28 -6.75
C GLN A 184 -5.74 4.16 -7.25
N LEU A 185 -6.22 5.18 -7.91
CA LEU A 185 -7.51 5.26 -8.61
C LEU A 185 -8.72 4.86 -7.73
N TYR A 186 -8.70 5.28 -6.47
CA TYR A 186 -9.89 5.19 -5.62
C TYR A 186 -11.06 5.99 -6.23
N ILE A 187 -12.29 5.45 -6.13
CA ILE A 187 -13.46 6.07 -6.80
C ILE A 187 -13.85 7.40 -6.14
N GLU A 188 -13.81 7.48 -4.81
CA GLU A 188 -14.02 8.72 -4.10
C GLU A 188 -12.75 9.56 -4.08
N ASN A 189 -12.78 10.76 -4.66
CA ASN A 189 -11.66 11.70 -4.64
C ASN A 189 -11.30 12.15 -3.22
N ASN A 190 -10.11 12.70 -3.03
CA ASN A 190 -9.71 13.32 -1.77
C ASN A 190 -10.66 14.47 -1.43
N GLY A 191 -11.06 14.54 -0.18
CA GLY A 191 -11.95 15.59 0.30
C GLY A 191 -11.98 15.70 1.81
N VAL A 192 -12.16 16.93 2.28
CA VAL A 192 -12.32 17.26 3.71
C VAL A 192 -13.25 18.44 3.91
N ILE A 193 -13.87 18.52 5.10
CA ILE A 193 -14.52 19.69 5.66
C ILE A 193 -13.75 20.09 6.91
N ALA A 194 -13.29 21.32 6.97
CA ALA A 194 -12.69 21.93 8.15
C ALA A 194 -13.68 22.89 8.79
N ASP A 195 -13.77 22.87 10.11
CA ASP A 195 -14.61 23.73 10.92
C ASP A 195 -13.78 24.31 12.07
N TRP A 196 -13.55 25.62 12.04
CA TRP A 196 -12.78 26.36 13.02
C TRP A 196 -13.68 27.15 13.95
N SER A 197 -13.42 27.05 15.26
CA SER A 197 -13.94 28.02 16.25
C SER A 197 -12.86 28.39 17.26
N GLU A 198 -12.91 29.61 17.80
CA GLU A 198 -11.98 30.02 18.87
C GLU A 198 -12.15 29.17 20.14
N ALA A 199 -13.38 28.72 20.41
CA ALA A 199 -13.71 27.95 21.60
C ALA A 199 -13.19 26.51 21.51
N ASP A 200 -13.44 25.83 20.38
CA ASP A 200 -13.21 24.39 20.24
C ASP A 200 -11.92 24.05 19.45
N GLY A 201 -11.36 25.05 18.73
CA GLY A 201 -10.23 24.85 17.83
C GLY A 201 -10.66 24.35 16.46
N LEU A 202 -9.93 23.36 15.91
CA LEU A 202 -10.09 22.85 14.55
C LEU A 202 -10.69 21.44 14.54
N THR A 203 -11.84 21.29 13.90
CA THR A 203 -12.43 19.97 13.60
C THR A 203 -12.33 19.67 12.11
N ILE A 204 -11.72 18.54 11.75
CA ILE A 204 -11.65 18.01 10.39
C ILE A 204 -12.58 16.80 10.26
N ARG A 205 -13.39 16.78 9.21
CA ARG A 205 -14.11 15.60 8.73
C ARG A 205 -13.60 15.28 7.33
N GLY A 206 -13.25 14.01 7.05
CA GLY A 206 -12.68 13.72 5.74
C GLY A 206 -12.58 12.24 5.40
N SER A 207 -12.29 12.00 4.14
CA SER A 207 -11.94 10.70 3.59
C SER A 207 -10.44 10.45 3.81
N MET A 208 -10.07 9.42 4.61
CA MET A 208 -8.69 9.24 5.06
C MET A 208 -8.40 7.81 5.57
N GLN A 209 -7.12 7.41 5.53
CA GLN A 209 -6.62 6.18 6.13
C GLN A 209 -6.03 6.37 7.54
N CYS A 210 -5.56 7.57 7.87
CA CYS A 210 -4.70 7.82 9.01
C CYS A 210 -5.11 9.06 9.82
N PRO A 211 -6.19 9.00 10.62
CA PRO A 211 -6.70 10.16 11.38
C PRO A 211 -5.63 10.82 12.26
N TYR A 212 -4.77 10.03 12.90
CA TYR A 212 -3.73 10.54 13.78
C TYR A 212 -2.51 11.13 13.05
N TYR A 213 -2.30 10.82 11.74
CA TYR A 213 -1.32 11.53 10.92
C TYR A 213 -1.79 12.96 10.68
N ILE A 214 -3.06 13.13 10.30
CA ILE A 214 -3.68 14.44 10.13
C ILE A 214 -3.65 15.22 11.44
N HIS A 215 -4.05 14.60 12.54
CA HIS A 215 -4.02 15.22 13.87
C HIS A 215 -2.63 15.75 14.20
N LYS A 216 -1.58 14.91 14.09
CA LYS A 216 -0.17 15.28 14.33
C LYS A 216 0.28 16.45 13.44
N ALA A 217 -0.09 16.43 12.16
CA ALA A 217 0.28 17.46 11.21
C ALA A 217 -0.35 18.81 11.57
N LEU A 218 -1.64 18.81 11.90
CA LEU A 218 -2.39 20.04 12.22
C LEU A 218 -1.93 20.68 13.53
N LEU A 219 -1.49 19.92 14.52
CA LEU A 219 -0.90 20.49 15.75
C LEU A 219 0.26 21.44 15.42
N ARG A 220 1.12 21.05 14.48
CA ARG A 220 2.31 21.84 14.11
C ARG A 220 1.98 22.98 13.16
N VAL A 221 1.14 22.72 12.14
CA VAL A 221 0.74 23.75 11.16
C VAL A 221 -0.02 24.90 11.82
N PHE A 222 -0.84 24.62 12.83
CA PHE A 222 -1.68 25.61 13.50
C PHE A 222 -1.12 26.09 14.84
N ASP A 223 -0.02 25.52 15.32
CA ASP A 223 0.53 25.77 16.66
C ASP A 223 -0.53 25.59 17.75
N LEU A 224 -1.23 24.46 17.72
CA LEU A 224 -2.35 24.15 18.61
C LEU A 224 -2.01 22.98 19.56
N PRO A 225 -2.53 23.01 20.80
CA PRO A 225 -2.47 21.86 21.68
C PRO A 225 -3.43 20.74 21.22
N ALA A 226 -3.14 19.50 21.64
CA ALA A 226 -3.80 18.31 21.12
C ALA A 226 -5.33 18.30 21.27
N GLU A 227 -5.85 18.85 22.36
CA GLU A 227 -7.27 18.92 22.68
C GLU A 227 -8.04 19.93 21.79
N LYS A 228 -7.33 20.80 21.07
CA LYS A 228 -7.89 21.78 20.13
C LYS A 228 -7.93 21.30 18.69
N VAL A 229 -7.52 20.07 18.42
CA VAL A 229 -7.60 19.46 17.10
C VAL A 229 -8.40 18.17 17.19
N ARG A 230 -9.45 18.05 16.38
CA ARG A 230 -10.28 16.85 16.27
C ARG A 230 -10.35 16.41 14.82
N VAL A 231 -10.10 15.12 14.59
CA VAL A 231 -10.17 14.50 13.26
C VAL A 231 -11.16 13.36 13.28
N ILE A 232 -12.13 13.40 12.36
CA ILE A 232 -13.21 12.43 12.23
C ILE A 232 -13.17 11.84 10.82
N GLN A 233 -13.03 10.53 10.71
CA GLN A 233 -13.14 9.86 9.42
C GLN A 233 -14.60 9.86 8.96
N ALA A 234 -14.86 10.29 7.72
CA ALA A 234 -16.12 10.01 7.01
C ALA A 234 -16.10 8.62 6.40
N GLU A 235 -17.24 8.14 5.88
CA GLU A 235 -17.24 6.99 4.98
C GLU A 235 -16.20 7.22 3.87
N THR A 236 -15.43 6.20 3.54
CA THR A 236 -14.30 6.34 2.63
C THR A 236 -14.44 5.37 1.45
N GLY A 237 -14.51 5.92 0.25
CA GLY A 237 -14.77 5.23 -1.00
C GLY A 237 -13.51 4.75 -1.72
N GLY A 238 -12.70 3.93 -1.03
CA GLY A 238 -11.40 3.43 -1.49
C GLY A 238 -10.24 4.31 -1.06
N ALA A 239 -9.05 3.72 -0.97
CA ALA A 239 -7.84 4.44 -0.59
C ALA A 239 -6.55 3.83 -1.17
N PHE A 240 -6.28 2.54 -0.99
CA PHE A 240 -5.16 1.77 -1.55
C PHE A 240 -3.75 2.33 -1.25
N GLY A 241 -3.63 3.24 -0.27
CA GLY A 241 -2.44 4.02 0.05
C GLY A 241 -2.56 5.50 -0.29
N GLY A 242 -3.35 5.90 -1.29
CA GLY A 242 -3.46 7.29 -1.74
C GLY A 242 -4.14 8.25 -0.77
N LYS A 243 -4.74 7.74 0.31
CA LYS A 243 -5.31 8.53 1.41
C LYS A 243 -4.55 8.30 2.72
N GLU A 244 -3.27 7.92 2.64
CA GLU A 244 -2.40 7.73 3.80
C GLU A 244 -1.81 9.06 4.29
N ASP A 245 -0.99 9.70 3.48
CA ASP A 245 -0.25 10.91 3.79
C ASP A 245 -0.94 12.19 3.27
N TYR A 246 -1.43 12.17 2.05
CA TYR A 246 -1.96 13.33 1.35
C TYR A 246 -3.16 14.01 2.04
N PRO A 247 -4.08 13.34 2.74
CA PRO A 247 -5.14 13.99 3.51
C PRO A 247 -4.66 14.98 4.56
N SER A 248 -3.42 14.87 5.05
CA SER A 248 -2.83 15.87 5.95
C SER A 248 -2.64 17.22 5.26
N MET A 249 -2.28 17.23 3.96
CA MET A 249 -2.14 18.43 3.15
C MET A 249 -3.49 19.13 2.94
N ILE A 250 -4.49 18.39 2.43
CA ILE A 250 -5.81 18.97 2.14
C ILE A 250 -6.52 19.41 3.42
N ALA A 251 -6.30 18.71 4.55
CA ALA A 251 -6.83 19.10 5.86
C ALA A 251 -6.20 20.41 6.36
N ALA A 252 -4.89 20.62 6.17
CA ALA A 252 -4.22 21.87 6.48
C ALA A 252 -4.77 23.02 5.62
N HIS A 253 -4.96 22.81 4.31
CA HIS A 253 -5.53 23.80 3.40
C HIS A 253 -6.94 24.22 3.82
N ALA A 254 -7.84 23.27 4.02
CA ALA A 254 -9.21 23.54 4.44
C ALA A 254 -9.25 24.24 5.82
N GLY A 255 -8.38 23.80 6.74
CA GLY A 255 -8.26 24.39 8.08
C GLY A 255 -7.81 25.84 8.05
N LEU A 256 -6.81 26.19 7.24
CA LEU A 256 -6.34 27.57 7.07
C LEU A 256 -7.42 28.48 6.49
N LEU A 257 -8.14 27.99 5.47
CA LEU A 257 -9.28 28.72 4.90
C LEU A 257 -10.40 28.88 5.92
N SER A 258 -10.76 27.82 6.66
CA SER A 258 -11.83 27.87 7.68
C SER A 258 -11.49 28.85 8.80
N LYS A 259 -10.24 28.86 9.28
CA LYS A 259 -9.78 29.79 10.31
C LYS A 259 -9.90 31.23 9.85
N LYS A 260 -9.47 31.57 8.62
CA LYS A 260 -9.50 32.91 8.07
C LYS A 260 -10.91 33.33 7.68
N ALA A 261 -11.77 32.41 7.21
CA ALA A 261 -13.16 32.66 6.87
C ALA A 261 -14.07 32.82 8.10
N GLY A 262 -13.68 32.25 9.26
CA GLY A 262 -14.52 32.18 10.46
C GLY A 262 -15.77 31.31 10.27
N ARG A 263 -15.72 30.32 9.39
CA ARG A 263 -16.82 29.40 9.07
C ARG A 263 -16.32 28.09 8.44
N PRO A 264 -17.15 27.05 8.38
CA PRO A 264 -16.73 25.77 7.78
C PRO A 264 -16.32 25.93 6.32
N VAL A 265 -15.26 25.26 5.90
CA VAL A 265 -14.80 25.22 4.50
C VAL A 265 -14.63 23.76 4.06
N LYS A 266 -15.18 23.45 2.88
CA LYS A 266 -15.09 22.15 2.22
C LYS A 266 -14.17 22.24 1.00
N ILE A 267 -13.20 21.33 0.92
CA ILE A 267 -12.38 21.10 -0.28
C ILE A 267 -12.65 19.70 -0.76
N ILE A 268 -13.06 19.55 -2.01
CA ILE A 268 -13.17 18.27 -2.72
C ILE A 268 -12.43 18.47 -4.03
N TYR A 269 -11.41 17.61 -4.28
CA TYR A 269 -10.73 17.61 -5.57
C TYR A 269 -11.64 17.03 -6.66
N ASP A 270 -11.58 17.61 -7.85
CA ASP A 270 -12.08 16.91 -9.01
C ASP A 270 -11.09 15.79 -9.43
N ARG A 271 -11.48 14.95 -10.40
CA ARG A 271 -10.64 13.81 -10.79
C ARG A 271 -9.34 14.25 -11.43
N GLU A 272 -9.33 15.35 -12.18
CA GLU A 272 -8.13 15.86 -12.82
C GLU A 272 -7.11 16.36 -11.81
N GLU A 273 -7.55 17.13 -10.82
CA GLU A 273 -6.71 17.62 -9.72
C GLU A 273 -6.22 16.45 -8.85
N ASP A 274 -7.09 15.50 -8.53
CA ASP A 274 -6.74 14.36 -7.69
C ASP A 274 -5.65 13.50 -8.37
N LEU A 275 -5.82 13.18 -9.66
CA LEU A 275 -4.81 12.43 -10.42
C LEU A 275 -3.50 13.20 -10.61
N ALA A 276 -3.54 14.52 -10.81
CA ALA A 276 -2.35 15.32 -11.09
C ALA A 276 -1.54 15.67 -9.84
N ALA A 277 -2.21 15.99 -8.73
CA ALA A 277 -1.61 16.60 -7.56
C ALA A 277 -1.29 15.63 -6.42
N THR A 278 -1.91 14.44 -6.39
CA THR A 278 -1.69 13.46 -5.32
C THR A 278 -0.52 12.52 -5.61
N THR A 279 -0.14 11.74 -4.61
CA THR A 279 1.00 10.83 -4.70
C THR A 279 0.71 9.61 -5.58
N LYS A 280 1.75 9.04 -6.19
CA LYS A 280 1.71 7.84 -7.04
C LYS A 280 2.67 6.79 -6.51
N ARG A 281 2.54 5.52 -6.97
CA ARG A 281 3.57 4.50 -6.74
C ARG A 281 4.92 4.98 -7.25
N HIS A 282 5.97 4.80 -6.48
CA HIS A 282 7.34 5.11 -6.86
C HIS A 282 7.77 4.31 -8.10
N PRO A 283 8.19 4.94 -9.18
CA PRO A 283 8.95 4.26 -10.23
C PRO A 283 10.22 3.64 -9.67
N SER A 284 10.65 2.51 -10.24
CA SER A 284 11.87 1.85 -9.78
C SER A 284 12.75 1.34 -10.90
N ARG A 285 14.05 1.23 -10.59
CA ARG A 285 15.04 0.49 -11.36
C ARG A 285 15.74 -0.47 -10.40
N THR A 286 15.70 -1.79 -10.69
CA THR A 286 16.37 -2.80 -9.88
C THR A 286 17.40 -3.53 -10.73
N ARG A 287 18.64 -3.64 -10.23
CA ARG A 287 19.75 -4.31 -10.91
C ARG A 287 20.24 -5.48 -10.08
N TYR A 288 20.33 -6.64 -10.71
CA TYR A 288 20.78 -7.88 -10.10
C TYR A 288 22.06 -8.39 -10.76
N ARG A 289 23.00 -8.85 -9.96
CA ARG A 289 24.12 -9.68 -10.36
C ARG A 289 24.19 -10.85 -9.41
N THR A 290 23.97 -12.06 -9.94
CA THR A 290 23.80 -13.26 -9.12
C THR A 290 24.79 -14.35 -9.55
N ALA A 291 25.54 -14.88 -8.57
CA ALA A 291 26.39 -16.06 -8.73
C ALA A 291 25.57 -17.32 -8.45
N VAL A 292 25.63 -18.28 -9.35
CA VAL A 292 24.85 -19.53 -9.28
C VAL A 292 25.80 -20.72 -9.52
N ASP A 293 25.59 -21.83 -8.79
CA ASP A 293 26.31 -23.09 -9.06
C ASP A 293 25.74 -23.81 -10.30
N GLY A 294 26.37 -24.91 -10.71
CA GLY A 294 25.94 -25.73 -11.85
C GLY A 294 24.57 -26.39 -11.67
N ASN A 295 24.01 -26.37 -10.47
CA ASN A 295 22.68 -26.90 -10.15
C ASN A 295 21.63 -25.82 -9.98
N GLY A 296 21.95 -24.56 -10.24
CA GLY A 296 21.00 -23.44 -10.07
C GLY A 296 20.81 -22.97 -8.63
N ARG A 297 21.71 -23.32 -7.69
CA ARG A 297 21.68 -22.79 -6.32
C ARG A 297 22.34 -21.43 -6.26
N LEU A 298 21.72 -20.50 -5.55
CA LEU A 298 22.23 -19.15 -5.33
C LEU A 298 23.45 -19.17 -4.39
N LEU A 299 24.56 -18.64 -4.85
CA LEU A 299 25.81 -18.53 -4.09
C LEU A 299 26.02 -17.11 -3.58
N ALA A 300 25.71 -16.09 -4.38
CA ALA A 300 25.75 -14.69 -4.00
C ALA A 300 24.78 -13.85 -4.83
N MET A 301 24.29 -12.78 -4.21
CA MET A 301 23.45 -11.77 -4.85
C MET A 301 24.00 -10.37 -4.54
N ASP A 302 24.31 -9.59 -5.56
CA ASP A 302 24.60 -8.15 -5.48
C ASP A 302 23.44 -7.40 -6.16
N ILE A 303 22.68 -6.67 -5.36
CA ILE A 303 21.41 -6.06 -5.76
C ILE A 303 21.52 -4.54 -5.59
N GLN A 304 21.06 -3.79 -6.58
CA GLN A 304 20.86 -2.35 -6.47
C GLN A 304 19.39 -2.02 -6.70
N VAL A 305 18.82 -1.23 -5.78
CA VAL A 305 17.43 -0.75 -5.84
C VAL A 305 17.44 0.76 -5.89
N ASP A 306 16.90 1.33 -6.95
CA ASP A 306 16.75 2.76 -7.12
C ASP A 306 15.26 3.09 -7.23
N LEU A 307 14.77 4.02 -6.40
CA LEU A 307 13.39 4.55 -6.45
C LEU A 307 13.40 6.04 -6.80
N ASP A 308 12.43 6.48 -7.57
CA ASP A 308 12.13 7.91 -7.74
C ASP A 308 11.23 8.37 -6.59
N GLY A 309 11.68 9.34 -5.79
CA GLY A 309 10.92 9.89 -4.66
C GLY A 309 10.08 11.11 -5.01
N GLY A 310 10.27 11.69 -6.20
CA GLY A 310 9.71 13.01 -6.52
C GLY A 310 10.46 14.14 -5.81
N ALA A 311 9.79 15.28 -5.62
CA ALA A 311 10.42 16.50 -5.15
C ALA A 311 10.65 16.57 -3.63
N TYR A 312 9.99 15.70 -2.86
CA TYR A 312 10.05 15.70 -1.40
C TYR A 312 10.11 14.29 -0.83
N ALA A 313 10.71 14.15 0.35
CA ALA A 313 10.94 12.84 0.98
C ALA A 313 9.63 12.12 1.32
N THR A 314 8.68 12.79 1.93
CA THR A 314 7.39 12.24 2.35
C THR A 314 7.51 10.84 3.01
N VAL A 315 6.87 9.81 2.46
CA VAL A 315 6.99 8.41 2.92
C VAL A 315 8.06 7.60 2.18
N THR A 316 8.77 8.21 1.23
CA THR A 316 9.76 7.54 0.36
C THR A 316 10.82 6.75 1.14
N PRO A 317 11.39 7.25 2.27
CA PRO A 317 12.35 6.46 3.06
C PRO A 317 11.79 5.13 3.55
N THR A 318 10.50 5.09 3.93
CA THR A 318 9.83 3.88 4.42
C THR A 318 9.50 2.92 3.28
N VAL A 319 9.13 3.46 2.10
CA VAL A 319 8.92 2.66 0.87
C VAL A 319 10.22 1.99 0.42
N LEU A 320 11.33 2.77 0.41
CA LEU A 320 12.66 2.23 0.09
C LEU A 320 13.10 1.14 1.06
N SER A 321 12.81 1.31 2.35
CA SER A 321 13.06 0.31 3.39
C SER A 321 12.43 -1.04 3.06
N ARG A 322 11.12 -1.04 2.77
CA ARG A 322 10.40 -2.25 2.42
C ARG A 322 10.89 -2.85 1.09
N ALA A 323 11.12 -2.03 0.08
CA ALA A 323 11.73 -2.46 -1.19
C ALA A 323 13.07 -3.17 -0.97
N THR A 324 13.93 -2.61 -0.12
CA THR A 324 15.25 -3.16 0.23
C THR A 324 15.14 -4.56 0.85
N ILE A 325 14.26 -4.72 1.85
CA ILE A 325 14.11 -5.98 2.58
C ILE A 325 13.55 -7.09 1.69
N HIS A 326 12.65 -6.75 0.75
CA HIS A 326 12.02 -7.72 -0.15
C HIS A 326 12.82 -7.99 -1.44
N ALA A 327 13.93 -7.27 -1.67
CA ALA A 327 14.68 -7.35 -2.94
C ALA A 327 15.28 -8.73 -3.24
N ALA A 328 15.56 -9.55 -2.23
CA ALA A 328 16.05 -10.91 -2.40
C ALA A 328 14.92 -11.95 -2.54
N GLY A 329 13.64 -11.55 -2.41
CA GLY A 329 12.48 -12.44 -2.49
C GLY A 329 12.46 -13.53 -1.41
N PRO A 330 11.66 -14.59 -1.60
CA PRO A 330 11.54 -15.73 -0.66
C PRO A 330 12.68 -16.73 -0.82
N TYR A 331 13.90 -16.26 -1.14
CA TYR A 331 15.01 -17.12 -1.49
C TYR A 331 16.14 -17.10 -0.48
N CYS A 332 16.67 -18.29 -0.20
CA CYS A 332 17.82 -18.50 0.66
C CYS A 332 19.11 -18.27 -0.13
N CYS A 333 19.87 -17.26 0.26
CA CYS A 333 21.23 -17.01 -0.20
C CYS A 333 22.09 -16.63 0.99
N GLU A 334 23.30 -17.19 1.08
CA GLU A 334 24.19 -16.93 2.22
C GLU A 334 24.98 -15.63 2.08
N ASN A 335 25.20 -15.18 0.83
CA ASN A 335 26.00 -14.01 0.54
C ASN A 335 25.15 -12.99 -0.23
N ILE A 336 24.72 -11.93 0.44
CA ILE A 336 23.83 -10.91 -0.14
C ILE A 336 24.38 -9.51 0.18
N ARG A 337 24.40 -8.65 -0.85
CA ARG A 337 24.62 -7.21 -0.71
C ARG A 337 23.48 -6.49 -1.42
N ILE A 338 22.77 -5.63 -0.70
CA ILE A 338 21.70 -4.80 -1.27
C ILE A 338 22.05 -3.34 -1.00
N ARG A 339 22.18 -2.55 -2.06
CA ARG A 339 22.36 -1.11 -2.01
C ARG A 339 21.12 -0.44 -2.56
N SER A 340 20.50 0.40 -1.76
CA SER A 340 19.26 1.05 -2.15
C SER A 340 19.34 2.56 -2.04
N HIS A 341 18.80 3.26 -3.06
CA HIS A 341 18.74 4.72 -3.10
C HIS A 341 17.35 5.18 -3.47
N ALA A 342 16.86 6.20 -2.78
CA ALA A 342 15.73 7.00 -3.21
C ALA A 342 16.29 8.31 -3.79
N TRP A 343 15.97 8.58 -5.06
CA TRP A 343 16.43 9.74 -5.80
C TRP A 343 15.36 10.82 -5.85
N ALA A 344 15.75 12.07 -5.65
CA ALA A 344 14.85 13.21 -5.81
C ALA A 344 14.75 13.61 -7.28
N THR A 345 13.54 13.99 -7.69
CA THR A 345 13.24 14.56 -9.01
C THR A 345 12.33 15.78 -8.87
N ASN A 346 12.00 16.45 -9.96
CA ASN A 346 10.97 17.51 -9.97
C ASN A 346 9.60 17.01 -10.45
N LEU A 347 9.28 15.75 -10.13
CA LEU A 347 7.92 15.22 -10.22
C LEU A 347 7.16 15.49 -8.91
N PRO A 348 5.82 15.49 -8.92
CA PRO A 348 5.06 15.42 -7.68
C PRO A 348 5.58 14.29 -6.79
N PRO A 349 5.61 14.45 -5.45
CA PRO A 349 6.11 13.43 -4.55
C PRO A 349 5.42 12.10 -4.77
N HIS A 350 6.21 11.03 -4.83
CA HIS A 350 5.66 9.68 -4.82
C HIS A 350 5.30 9.28 -3.39
N GLY A 351 4.32 8.39 -3.24
CA GLY A 351 3.80 8.03 -1.93
C GLY A 351 3.34 6.58 -1.83
N ALA A 352 2.49 6.33 -0.87
CA ALA A 352 1.99 5.00 -0.58
C ALA A 352 1.07 4.47 -1.69
N PHE A 353 1.31 3.25 -2.10
CA PHE A 353 0.41 2.43 -2.88
C PHE A 353 0.56 0.97 -2.44
N ARG A 354 -0.53 0.21 -2.39
CA ARG A 354 -0.65 -1.20 -1.99
C ARG A 354 0.58 -2.02 -2.35
N GLY A 355 1.25 -2.62 -1.35
CA GLY A 355 2.53 -3.32 -1.46
C GLY A 355 3.76 -2.49 -1.09
N PHE A 356 3.71 -1.15 -1.15
CA PHE A 356 4.61 -0.17 -0.52
C PHE A 356 6.10 -0.43 -0.75
N GLY A 357 6.52 -0.64 -2.02
CA GLY A 357 7.92 -0.92 -2.40
C GLY A 357 8.21 -2.40 -2.71
N SER A 358 7.46 -3.33 -2.12
CA SER A 358 7.60 -4.76 -2.40
C SER A 358 7.27 -5.12 -3.86
N PRO A 359 6.18 -4.64 -4.49
CA PRO A 359 5.87 -4.99 -5.88
C PRO A 359 7.01 -4.68 -6.86
N GLN A 360 7.74 -3.58 -6.63
CA GLN A 360 8.84 -3.15 -7.47
C GLN A 360 10.00 -4.16 -7.45
N THR A 361 10.41 -4.59 -6.27
CA THR A 361 11.54 -5.51 -6.11
C THR A 361 11.16 -6.97 -6.32
N ILE A 362 9.94 -7.38 -5.97
CA ILE A 362 9.42 -8.71 -6.29
C ILE A 362 9.29 -8.90 -7.80
N PHE A 363 8.86 -7.87 -8.54
CA PHE A 363 8.93 -7.89 -10.00
C PHE A 363 10.34 -8.21 -10.49
N GLY A 364 11.35 -7.49 -9.98
CA GLY A 364 12.74 -7.67 -10.38
C GLY A 364 13.26 -9.08 -10.08
N ILE A 365 13.13 -9.54 -8.84
CA ILE A 365 13.68 -10.85 -8.44
C ILE A 365 12.99 -12.01 -9.14
N GLU A 366 11.66 -11.98 -9.28
CA GLU A 366 10.91 -13.08 -9.89
C GLU A 366 11.15 -13.20 -11.41
N ARG A 367 11.37 -12.06 -12.09
CA ARG A 367 11.85 -12.06 -13.47
C ARG A 367 13.29 -12.57 -13.58
N HIS A 368 14.12 -12.21 -12.60
CA HIS A 368 15.53 -12.62 -12.55
C HIS A 368 15.69 -14.12 -12.31
N MET A 369 14.83 -14.74 -11.49
CA MET A 369 14.84 -16.18 -11.25
C MET A 369 14.60 -16.98 -12.54
N ASP A 370 13.76 -16.51 -13.46
CA ASP A 370 13.58 -17.18 -14.76
C ASP A 370 14.84 -17.10 -15.64
N GLN A 371 15.60 -15.99 -15.56
CA GLN A 371 16.89 -15.89 -16.26
C GLN A 371 17.95 -16.82 -15.63
N ILE A 372 17.93 -16.99 -14.31
CA ILE A 372 18.78 -17.96 -13.61
C ILE A 372 18.42 -19.38 -14.04
N ALA A 373 17.14 -19.72 -14.11
CA ALA A 373 16.67 -21.02 -14.58
C ALA A 373 17.21 -21.33 -15.99
N LYS A 374 17.07 -20.35 -16.91
CA LYS A 374 17.59 -20.44 -18.28
C LYS A 374 19.10 -20.66 -18.31
N ALA A 375 19.87 -19.90 -17.52
CA ALA A 375 21.32 -20.03 -17.45
C ALA A 375 21.80 -21.38 -16.90
N ALA A 376 21.08 -21.90 -15.90
CA ALA A 376 21.37 -23.20 -15.29
C ALA A 376 20.80 -24.40 -16.06
N GLY A 377 20.01 -24.20 -17.12
CA GLY A 377 19.40 -25.24 -17.92
C GLY A 377 18.32 -26.04 -17.17
N ILE A 378 17.65 -25.46 -16.22
CA ILE A 378 16.57 -26.06 -15.43
C ILE A 378 15.26 -25.28 -15.59
N SER A 379 14.14 -25.85 -15.16
CA SER A 379 12.86 -25.17 -15.26
C SER A 379 12.69 -24.03 -14.23
N PRO A 380 11.82 -23.05 -14.52
CA PRO A 380 11.55 -21.93 -13.61
C PRO A 380 11.04 -22.33 -12.23
N GLU A 381 10.20 -23.36 -12.15
CA GLU A 381 9.69 -23.89 -10.88
C GLU A 381 10.80 -24.63 -10.11
N GLU A 382 11.70 -25.32 -10.80
CA GLU A 382 12.78 -26.07 -10.14
C GLU A 382 13.85 -25.14 -9.54
N VAL A 383 14.21 -24.03 -10.20
CA VAL A 383 15.15 -23.07 -9.61
C VAL A 383 14.59 -22.44 -8.33
N ARG A 384 13.27 -22.16 -8.29
CA ARG A 384 12.60 -21.65 -7.10
C ARG A 384 12.62 -22.67 -5.98
N ARG A 385 12.23 -23.91 -6.26
CA ARG A 385 12.24 -25.05 -5.31
C ARG A 385 13.59 -25.23 -4.63
N ARG A 386 14.69 -25.17 -5.38
CA ARG A 386 16.06 -25.33 -4.87
C ARG A 386 16.52 -24.23 -3.94
N ASN A 387 15.91 -23.05 -4.06
CA ASN A 387 16.38 -21.86 -3.39
C ASN A 387 15.39 -21.27 -2.37
N PHE A 388 14.23 -21.86 -2.15
CA PHE A 388 13.26 -21.35 -1.19
C PHE A 388 13.83 -21.21 0.23
N LEU A 389 13.42 -20.16 0.92
CA LEU A 389 13.52 -20.07 2.37
C LEU A 389 12.73 -21.20 3.03
N ALA A 390 13.21 -21.67 4.16
CA ALA A 390 12.60 -22.71 4.97
C ALA A 390 12.83 -22.41 6.46
N PRO A 391 12.11 -23.04 7.37
CA PRO A 391 12.36 -22.93 8.80
C PRO A 391 13.85 -23.12 9.15
N GLY A 392 14.41 -22.23 9.99
CA GLY A 392 15.82 -22.20 10.36
C GLY A 392 16.75 -21.54 9.34
N LYS A 393 16.26 -21.12 8.15
CA LYS A 393 17.01 -20.31 7.19
C LYS A 393 16.81 -18.83 7.48
N THR A 394 17.70 -17.98 6.96
CA THR A 394 17.67 -16.54 7.22
C THR A 394 17.44 -15.72 5.96
N THR A 395 16.66 -14.65 6.09
CA THR A 395 16.46 -13.64 5.06
C THR A 395 17.73 -12.82 4.78
N ALA A 396 17.64 -11.84 3.89
CA ALA A 396 18.73 -10.90 3.60
C ALA A 396 19.17 -10.09 4.84
N THR A 397 18.25 -9.72 5.72
CA THR A 397 18.53 -8.98 6.95
C THR A 397 19.07 -9.86 8.10
N GLY A 398 19.14 -11.17 7.89
CA GLY A 398 19.52 -12.14 8.92
C GLY A 398 18.35 -12.61 9.79
N GLN A 399 17.11 -12.20 9.50
CA GLN A 399 15.93 -12.73 10.19
C GLN A 399 15.78 -14.22 9.96
N GLU A 400 15.73 -14.99 11.05
CA GLU A 400 15.46 -16.42 10.99
C GLU A 400 13.98 -16.69 10.70
N ILE A 401 13.70 -17.59 9.76
CA ILE A 401 12.34 -18.06 9.51
C ILE A 401 11.97 -19.08 10.59
N ARG A 402 11.09 -18.68 11.50
CA ARG A 402 10.56 -19.50 12.59
C ARG A 402 9.16 -20.04 12.28
N ASP A 403 8.47 -19.41 11.33
CA ASP A 403 7.15 -19.87 10.85
C ASP A 403 7.26 -21.28 10.30
N VAL A 404 6.24 -22.10 10.54
CA VAL A 404 6.07 -23.38 9.88
C VAL A 404 5.56 -23.11 8.46
N ILE A 405 6.48 -23.00 7.50
CA ILE A 405 6.16 -22.76 6.10
C ILE A 405 6.69 -23.87 5.21
N ASP A 406 5.88 -24.35 4.28
CA ASP A 406 6.23 -25.34 3.25
C ASP A 406 6.08 -24.73 1.85
N LEU A 407 7.02 -23.87 1.45
CA LEU A 407 7.03 -23.27 0.12
C LEU A 407 7.11 -24.30 -1.03
N PRO A 408 7.90 -25.40 -0.93
CA PRO A 408 7.85 -26.46 -1.92
C PRO A 408 6.47 -27.12 -2.07
N GLY A 409 5.78 -27.42 -0.97
CA GLY A 409 4.42 -27.97 -0.99
C GLY A 409 3.39 -26.97 -1.54
N MET A 410 3.52 -25.67 -1.21
CA MET A 410 2.71 -24.62 -1.81
C MET A 410 2.93 -24.53 -3.33
N LEU A 411 4.18 -24.63 -3.80
CA LEU A 411 4.49 -24.66 -5.23
C LEU A 411 3.83 -25.87 -5.91
N ASP A 412 3.98 -27.07 -5.35
CA ASP A 412 3.36 -28.29 -5.89
C ASP A 412 1.83 -28.14 -6.01
N ARG A 413 1.20 -27.54 -5.00
CA ARG A 413 -0.24 -27.29 -5.03
C ARG A 413 -0.61 -26.27 -6.10
N ALA A 414 0.10 -25.14 -6.20
CA ALA A 414 -0.14 -24.12 -7.21
C ALA A 414 0.01 -24.66 -8.64
N LEU A 415 1.06 -25.44 -8.90
CA LEU A 415 1.28 -26.10 -10.18
C LEU A 415 0.18 -27.13 -10.51
N LYS A 416 -0.29 -27.88 -9.50
CA LYS A 416 -1.36 -28.86 -9.65
C LYS A 416 -2.72 -28.21 -9.96
N VAL A 417 -3.15 -27.20 -9.18
CA VAL A 417 -4.47 -26.58 -9.38
C VAL A 417 -4.53 -25.80 -10.70
N SER A 418 -3.41 -25.27 -11.18
CA SER A 418 -3.30 -24.58 -12.46
C SER A 418 -3.12 -25.50 -13.67
N ASP A 419 -2.95 -26.82 -13.46
CA ASP A 419 -2.59 -27.79 -14.51
C ASP A 419 -1.32 -27.36 -15.31
N TYR A 420 -0.34 -26.82 -14.56
CA TYR A 420 0.83 -26.13 -15.11
C TYR A 420 1.60 -26.96 -16.13
N GLU A 421 2.01 -28.17 -15.76
CA GLU A 421 2.84 -29.02 -16.63
C GLU A 421 2.14 -29.41 -17.94
N ALA A 422 0.88 -29.84 -17.86
CA ALA A 422 0.12 -30.21 -19.04
C ALA A 422 -0.14 -29.02 -19.96
N LYS A 423 -0.45 -27.83 -19.37
CA LYS A 423 -0.62 -26.58 -20.11
C LYS A 423 0.71 -26.13 -20.73
N HIS A 424 1.81 -26.19 -20.00
CA HIS A 424 3.13 -25.81 -20.51
C HIS A 424 3.50 -26.62 -21.76
N LEU A 425 3.32 -27.95 -21.72
CA LEU A 425 3.57 -28.83 -22.85
C LEU A 425 2.59 -28.58 -24.01
N ARG A 426 1.32 -28.36 -23.71
CA ARG A 426 0.30 -28.04 -24.72
C ARG A 426 0.62 -26.73 -25.43
N PHE A 427 0.91 -25.68 -24.67
CA PHE A 427 1.22 -24.34 -25.21
C PHE A 427 2.50 -24.34 -26.05
N ALA A 428 3.53 -25.09 -25.66
CA ALA A 428 4.72 -25.25 -26.48
C ALA A 428 4.39 -25.83 -27.88
N ARG A 429 3.49 -26.84 -27.96
CA ARG A 429 3.02 -27.41 -29.23
C ARG A 429 2.19 -26.43 -30.03
N GLU A 430 1.24 -25.74 -29.40
CA GLU A 430 0.39 -24.73 -30.04
C GLU A 430 1.22 -23.57 -30.58
N ASN A 431 2.20 -23.09 -29.82
CA ASN A 431 3.07 -21.98 -30.20
C ASN A 431 4.03 -22.32 -31.36
N ALA A 432 4.34 -23.60 -31.56
CA ALA A 432 5.13 -24.07 -32.72
C ALA A 432 4.37 -24.00 -34.05
N THR A 433 3.05 -23.76 -34.01
CA THR A 433 2.22 -23.58 -35.21
C THR A 433 2.26 -22.15 -35.73
N SER A 434 1.73 -21.92 -36.92
CA SER A 434 1.56 -20.56 -37.51
C SER A 434 0.44 -19.75 -36.86
N SER A 435 -0.13 -20.20 -35.73
CA SER A 435 -1.16 -19.44 -35.02
C SER A 435 -0.62 -18.08 -34.59
N PRO A 436 -1.34 -16.98 -34.84
CA PRO A 436 -0.95 -15.67 -34.35
C PRO A 436 -1.17 -15.50 -32.83
N ILE A 437 -1.95 -16.40 -32.22
CA ILE A 437 -2.14 -16.39 -30.76
C ILE A 437 -1.12 -17.32 -30.14
N LYS A 438 -0.23 -16.74 -29.35
CA LYS A 438 0.75 -17.48 -28.55
C LYS A 438 0.26 -17.57 -27.10
N ARG A 439 0.30 -18.75 -26.51
CA ARG A 439 -0.14 -18.99 -25.14
C ARG A 439 1.03 -19.23 -24.22
N GLY A 440 0.91 -18.79 -22.98
CA GLY A 440 1.95 -19.01 -21.97
C GLY A 440 1.39 -19.16 -20.56
N ILE A 441 2.18 -19.81 -19.74
CA ILE A 441 1.90 -19.96 -18.32
C ILE A 441 3.18 -19.62 -17.53
N GLY A 442 3.02 -18.84 -16.45
CA GLY A 442 4.14 -18.35 -15.66
C GLY A 442 3.85 -18.39 -14.17
N VAL A 443 4.88 -18.58 -13.37
CA VAL A 443 4.81 -18.65 -11.92
C VAL A 443 5.62 -17.53 -11.27
N ALA A 444 5.13 -17.03 -10.13
CA ALA A 444 5.86 -16.13 -9.23
C ALA A 444 5.68 -16.58 -7.78
N SER A 445 6.76 -16.50 -7.00
CA SER A 445 6.79 -16.83 -5.57
C SER A 445 7.27 -15.66 -4.78
N PHE A 446 6.55 -15.26 -3.73
CA PHE A 446 6.87 -14.04 -3.01
C PHE A 446 6.44 -14.09 -1.54
N MET A 447 6.91 -13.11 -0.79
CA MET A 447 6.55 -12.90 0.61
C MET A 447 6.25 -11.43 0.86
N HIS A 448 5.47 -11.14 1.88
CA HIS A 448 5.16 -9.78 2.30
C HIS A 448 5.22 -9.66 3.82
N GLY A 449 6.00 -8.71 4.34
CA GLY A 449 6.09 -8.48 5.78
C GLY A 449 4.82 -7.85 6.34
N ALA A 450 4.22 -8.46 7.36
CA ALA A 450 3.03 -7.95 8.03
C ALA A 450 3.43 -7.00 9.18
N GLY A 451 2.93 -5.77 9.15
CA GLY A 451 3.26 -4.72 10.11
C GLY A 451 4.30 -3.72 9.60
N PHE A 452 4.64 -2.76 10.45
CA PHE A 452 5.72 -1.81 10.17
C PHE A 452 7.09 -2.48 10.27
N THR A 453 8.01 -2.00 9.45
CA THR A 453 9.39 -2.50 9.41
C THR A 453 10.13 -2.18 10.71
N GLY A 454 10.85 -3.14 11.24
CA GLY A 454 11.79 -2.98 12.35
C GLY A 454 11.14 -2.43 13.61
N SER A 455 11.62 -1.29 14.10
CA SER A 455 11.13 -0.67 15.33
C SER A 455 9.80 0.09 15.18
N GLY A 456 9.20 0.14 13.98
CA GLY A 456 8.04 0.99 13.69
C GLY A 456 6.84 0.73 14.59
N GLU A 457 6.45 -0.53 14.83
CA GLU A 457 5.32 -0.86 15.73
C GLU A 457 5.60 -0.45 17.20
N ARG A 458 6.85 -0.51 17.63
CA ARG A 458 7.26 -0.05 18.97
C ARG A 458 7.10 1.46 19.12
N TYR A 459 7.47 2.24 18.08
CA TYR A 459 7.29 3.69 18.07
C TYR A 459 5.83 4.11 18.01
N LEU A 460 4.98 3.37 17.29
CA LEU A 460 3.54 3.63 17.23
C LEU A 460 2.86 3.40 18.57
N ASN A 461 3.32 2.41 19.35
CA ASN A 461 2.79 2.09 20.68
C ASN A 461 1.26 2.01 20.71
N SER A 462 0.69 1.28 19.76
CA SER A 462 -0.75 1.19 19.49
C SER A 462 -1.58 0.83 20.72
N LEU A 463 -2.72 1.48 20.88
CA LEU A 463 -3.65 1.29 21.99
C LEU A 463 -5.06 1.01 21.45
N VAL A 464 -5.76 0.09 22.08
CA VAL A 464 -7.14 -0.29 21.76
C VAL A 464 -7.95 -0.26 23.04
N TRP A 465 -9.21 0.19 22.95
CA TRP A 465 -10.19 0.09 24.02
C TRP A 465 -11.39 -0.73 23.59
N LEU A 466 -11.98 -1.48 24.54
CA LEU A 466 -13.30 -2.09 24.42
C LEU A 466 -14.19 -1.57 25.54
N GLU A 467 -15.42 -1.19 25.20
CA GLU A 467 -16.45 -0.78 26.16
C GLU A 467 -17.65 -1.71 26.02
N ALA A 468 -18.19 -2.15 27.17
CA ALA A 468 -19.46 -2.84 27.19
C ALA A 468 -20.52 -1.99 27.90
N ASP A 469 -21.69 -1.88 27.30
CA ASP A 469 -22.82 -1.19 27.92
C ASP A 469 -23.66 -2.09 28.84
N VAL A 470 -24.68 -1.51 29.47
CA VAL A 470 -25.58 -2.20 30.38
C VAL A 470 -26.33 -3.36 29.74
N THR A 471 -26.45 -3.40 28.43
CA THR A 471 -27.10 -4.49 27.68
C THR A 471 -26.13 -5.61 27.29
N GLY A 472 -24.83 -5.41 27.54
CA GLY A 472 -23.77 -6.32 27.12
C GLY A 472 -23.39 -6.15 25.65
N HIS A 473 -23.81 -5.06 24.98
CA HIS A 473 -23.31 -4.71 23.66
C HIS A 473 -21.90 -4.15 23.80
N VAL A 474 -20.96 -4.66 23.00
CA VAL A 474 -19.54 -4.29 23.07
C VAL A 474 -19.16 -3.39 21.91
N THR A 475 -18.53 -2.26 22.22
CA THR A 475 -17.97 -1.34 21.22
C THR A 475 -16.44 -1.42 21.23
N VAL A 476 -15.86 -1.71 20.06
CA VAL A 476 -14.42 -1.65 19.82
C VAL A 476 -14.06 -0.21 19.45
N LEU A 477 -13.13 0.39 20.20
CA LEU A 477 -12.66 1.76 19.99
C LEU A 477 -11.23 1.72 19.45
N VAL A 478 -11.11 2.01 18.17
CA VAL A 478 -9.83 2.01 17.43
C VAL A 478 -9.81 3.17 16.44
N SER A 479 -8.63 3.66 16.12
CA SER A 479 -8.43 4.64 15.04
C SER A 479 -8.21 3.97 13.67
N SER A 480 -8.28 2.64 13.60
CA SER A 480 -8.22 1.92 12.33
C SER A 480 -9.45 2.24 11.49
N THR A 481 -9.21 2.61 10.23
CA THR A 481 -10.23 3.10 9.31
C THR A 481 -10.80 1.99 8.43
N GLU A 482 -12.08 2.09 8.12
CA GLU A 482 -12.76 1.29 7.10
C GLU A 482 -12.83 2.10 5.80
N PHE A 483 -12.29 1.57 4.69
CA PHE A 483 -12.34 2.19 3.38
C PHE A 483 -12.71 1.21 2.25
N GLY A 484 -13.33 0.06 2.63
CA GLY A 484 -13.81 -0.99 1.72
C GLY A 484 -13.21 -2.36 1.97
N GLN A 485 -12.15 -2.49 2.77
CA GLN A 485 -11.44 -3.75 3.01
C GLN A 485 -12.11 -4.67 4.03
N GLY A 486 -13.06 -4.17 4.84
CA GLY A 486 -13.80 -4.97 5.83
C GLY A 486 -13.21 -4.97 7.23
N THR A 487 -12.49 -3.94 7.62
CA THR A 487 -11.90 -3.79 8.97
C THR A 487 -12.94 -3.91 10.08
N ASN A 488 -14.09 -3.21 9.96
CA ASN A 488 -15.13 -3.22 10.98
C ASN A 488 -15.70 -4.62 11.19
N THR A 489 -15.92 -5.36 10.11
CA THR A 489 -16.43 -6.74 10.18
C THR A 489 -15.40 -7.68 10.79
N MET A 490 -14.15 -7.59 10.34
CA MET A 490 -13.04 -8.42 10.83
C MET A 490 -12.79 -8.21 12.34
N LEU A 491 -12.71 -6.96 12.80
CA LEU A 491 -12.52 -6.66 14.23
C LEU A 491 -13.70 -7.10 15.08
N SER A 492 -14.93 -7.00 14.54
CA SER A 492 -16.12 -7.53 15.22
C SER A 492 -16.07 -9.05 15.37
N GLN A 493 -15.61 -9.79 14.33
CA GLN A 493 -15.46 -11.25 14.42
C GLN A 493 -14.39 -11.64 15.47
N VAL A 494 -13.27 -10.93 15.51
CA VAL A 494 -12.20 -11.19 16.49
C VAL A 494 -12.70 -10.96 17.93
N ALA A 495 -13.38 -9.83 18.18
CA ALA A 495 -13.93 -9.54 19.51
C ALA A 495 -15.04 -10.54 19.91
N ALA A 496 -15.91 -10.89 18.97
CA ALA A 496 -16.99 -11.86 19.19
C ALA A 496 -16.45 -13.26 19.51
N GLU A 497 -15.46 -13.74 18.77
CA GLU A 497 -14.78 -15.03 19.04
C GLU A 497 -14.15 -15.05 20.44
N ALA A 498 -13.45 -13.97 20.83
CA ALA A 498 -12.76 -13.88 22.12
C ALA A 498 -13.72 -13.81 23.32
N LEU A 499 -14.92 -13.23 23.13
CA LEU A 499 -15.94 -13.09 24.18
C LEU A 499 -17.03 -14.16 24.12
N GLY A 500 -17.03 -15.04 23.10
CA GLY A 500 -18.12 -16.01 22.90
C GLY A 500 -19.49 -15.35 22.60
N LEU A 501 -19.47 -14.17 21.97
CA LEU A 501 -20.64 -13.38 21.56
C LEU A 501 -20.94 -13.56 20.09
N LEU A 502 -22.06 -12.99 19.61
CA LEU A 502 -22.36 -12.90 18.17
C LEU A 502 -21.74 -11.63 17.58
N CYS A 503 -21.46 -11.63 16.27
CA CYS A 503 -21.00 -10.43 15.59
C CYS A 503 -21.95 -9.23 15.76
N GLU A 504 -23.24 -9.47 15.85
CA GLU A 504 -24.28 -8.47 16.03
C GLU A 504 -24.19 -7.77 17.39
N ASP A 505 -23.64 -8.43 18.42
CA ASP A 505 -23.40 -7.86 19.74
C ASP A 505 -22.19 -6.93 19.80
N ILE A 506 -21.41 -6.87 18.72
CA ILE A 506 -20.20 -6.06 18.62
C ILE A 506 -20.40 -4.92 17.62
N SER A 507 -19.96 -3.72 17.96
CA SER A 507 -19.80 -2.60 17.04
C SER A 507 -18.37 -2.08 17.04
N VAL A 508 -17.96 -1.39 15.97
CA VAL A 508 -16.71 -0.66 15.89
C VAL A 508 -17.02 0.83 15.80
N ALA A 509 -16.44 1.62 16.70
CA ALA A 509 -16.66 3.05 16.73
C ALA A 509 -16.09 3.72 15.47
N GLN A 510 -16.78 4.73 14.96
CA GLN A 510 -16.22 5.59 13.92
C GLN A 510 -14.93 6.26 14.45
N PRO A 511 -13.84 6.22 13.67
CA PRO A 511 -12.60 6.88 14.05
C PRO A 511 -12.78 8.39 14.25
N ASP A 512 -12.60 8.82 15.49
CA ASP A 512 -12.68 10.19 15.97
C ASP A 512 -11.63 10.37 17.05
N THR A 513 -10.65 11.25 16.83
CA THR A 513 -9.48 11.40 17.73
C THR A 513 -9.82 11.85 19.14
N GLN A 514 -11.03 12.39 19.38
CA GLN A 514 -11.50 12.68 20.74
C GLN A 514 -12.22 11.51 21.42
N ARG A 515 -12.57 10.45 20.66
CA ARG A 515 -13.34 9.30 21.18
C ARG A 515 -12.53 8.01 21.24
N VAL A 516 -11.66 7.78 20.24
CA VAL A 516 -10.92 6.53 20.13
C VAL A 516 -9.42 6.75 20.39
N PRO A 517 -8.71 5.77 20.98
CA PRO A 517 -7.26 5.87 21.17
C PRO A 517 -6.52 5.74 19.84
N ASN A 518 -5.25 6.14 19.82
CA ASN A 518 -4.37 5.92 18.68
C ASN A 518 -3.99 4.43 18.57
N SER A 519 -4.64 3.69 17.71
CA SER A 519 -4.30 2.30 17.39
C SER A 519 -3.30 2.18 16.22
N GLY A 520 -2.76 3.31 15.78
CA GLY A 520 -1.92 3.43 14.59
C GLY A 520 -2.71 3.54 13.28
N PRO A 521 -2.01 3.78 12.17
CA PRO A 521 -2.62 3.96 10.86
C PRO A 521 -3.10 2.63 10.25
N THR A 522 -4.03 2.72 9.29
CA THR A 522 -4.53 1.55 8.52
C THR A 522 -3.70 1.39 7.24
N VAL A 523 -2.50 0.86 7.39
CA VAL A 523 -1.47 0.67 6.35
C VAL A 523 -0.65 -0.58 6.65
N ALA A 524 0.34 -0.92 5.83
CA ALA A 524 1.39 -1.92 6.10
C ALA A 524 0.86 -3.33 6.47
N SER A 525 -0.32 -3.70 6.02
CA SER A 525 -0.97 -5.01 6.34
C SER A 525 -1.02 -5.32 7.85
N ARG A 526 -1.04 -4.27 8.71
CA ARG A 526 -0.91 -4.41 10.16
C ARG A 526 -2.22 -4.57 10.91
N THR A 527 -3.33 -4.08 10.35
CA THR A 527 -4.60 -3.95 11.10
C THR A 527 -5.08 -5.30 11.63
N THR A 528 -5.11 -6.34 10.81
CA THR A 528 -5.53 -7.68 11.27
C THR A 528 -4.58 -8.23 12.32
N MET A 529 -3.26 -8.26 12.03
CA MET A 529 -2.28 -8.92 12.90
C MET A 529 -2.06 -8.14 14.19
N ILE A 530 -1.78 -6.84 14.11
CA ILE A 530 -1.41 -6.03 15.28
C ILE A 530 -2.65 -5.52 16.02
N VAL A 531 -3.53 -4.76 15.33
CA VAL A 531 -4.69 -4.17 16.01
C VAL A 531 -5.72 -5.24 16.37
N GLY A 532 -5.94 -6.23 15.49
CA GLY A 532 -6.81 -7.37 15.80
C GLY A 532 -6.33 -8.16 17.02
N ARG A 533 -5.00 -8.35 17.19
CA ARG A 533 -4.46 -8.97 18.41
C ARG A 533 -4.77 -8.14 19.66
N LEU A 534 -4.60 -6.82 19.59
CA LEU A 534 -4.95 -5.94 20.70
C LEU A 534 -6.45 -5.96 21.01
N VAL A 535 -7.31 -6.08 19.98
CA VAL A 535 -8.76 -6.26 20.19
C VAL A 535 -9.03 -7.57 20.90
N GLN A 536 -8.40 -8.67 20.52
CA GLN A 536 -8.51 -9.97 21.19
C GLN A 536 -8.06 -9.87 22.66
N ASP A 537 -6.91 -9.26 22.91
CA ASP A 537 -6.35 -9.12 24.26
C ASP A 537 -7.23 -8.20 25.14
N ALA A 538 -7.78 -7.11 24.59
CA ALA A 538 -8.71 -6.24 25.29
C ALA A 538 -10.07 -6.95 25.59
N ALA A 539 -10.51 -7.82 24.70
CA ALA A 539 -11.71 -8.64 24.91
C ALA A 539 -11.52 -9.62 26.08
N HIS A 540 -10.37 -10.30 26.13
CA HIS A 540 -10.04 -11.14 27.28
C HIS A 540 -9.94 -10.33 28.58
N ALA A 541 -9.26 -9.16 28.54
CA ALA A 541 -9.16 -8.27 29.68
C ALA A 541 -10.54 -7.78 30.18
N LEU A 542 -11.50 -7.54 29.29
CA LEU A 542 -12.85 -7.16 29.65
C LEU A 542 -13.58 -8.28 30.39
N ALA A 543 -13.46 -9.53 29.93
CA ALA A 543 -13.98 -10.69 30.65
C ALA A 543 -13.30 -10.89 32.02
N ASP A 544 -11.98 -10.66 32.11
CA ASP A 544 -11.22 -10.79 33.34
C ASP A 544 -11.61 -9.72 34.39
N ILE A 545 -11.96 -8.50 33.97
CA ILE A 545 -12.53 -7.48 34.85
C ILE A 545 -13.81 -7.99 35.52
N LEU A 546 -14.71 -8.60 34.74
CA LEU A 546 -15.97 -9.17 35.25
C LEU A 546 -15.70 -10.36 36.18
N ARG A 547 -14.77 -11.25 35.83
CA ARG A 547 -14.35 -12.39 36.68
C ARG A 547 -13.74 -11.91 38.00
N GLY A 548 -12.89 -10.91 37.96
CA GLY A 548 -12.26 -10.33 39.16
C GLY A 548 -13.25 -9.69 40.14
N LYS A 549 -14.49 -9.42 39.69
CA LYS A 549 -15.59 -8.97 40.54
C LYS A 549 -16.57 -10.09 40.93
N ASN A 550 -16.26 -11.34 40.57
CA ASN A 550 -17.11 -12.50 40.73
C ASN A 550 -18.51 -12.37 40.04
N LEU A 551 -18.58 -11.63 38.96
CA LEU A 551 -19.81 -11.43 38.17
C LEU A 551 -19.90 -12.41 36.99
N LEU A 552 -18.76 -12.99 36.56
CA LEU A 552 -18.65 -13.87 35.41
C LEU A 552 -17.81 -15.11 35.76
N GLY A 553 -18.23 -16.30 35.33
CA GLY A 553 -17.48 -17.54 35.46
C GLY A 553 -16.42 -17.70 34.37
N GLU A 554 -15.57 -18.74 34.49
CA GLU A 554 -14.59 -19.10 33.43
C GLU A 554 -15.29 -19.50 32.12
N ILE A 555 -16.40 -20.25 32.24
CA ILE A 555 -17.27 -20.63 31.12
C ILE A 555 -18.59 -19.92 31.35
N PHE A 556 -19.06 -19.21 30.36
CA PHE A 556 -20.28 -18.41 30.44
C PHE A 556 -21.07 -18.45 29.13
N SER A 557 -22.35 -18.18 29.21
CA SER A 557 -23.23 -17.93 28.08
C SER A 557 -23.35 -16.44 27.78
N VAL A 558 -23.85 -16.08 26.59
CA VAL A 558 -24.19 -14.69 26.23
C VAL A 558 -25.12 -14.03 27.26
N THR A 559 -26.09 -14.79 27.81
CA THR A 559 -27.00 -14.27 28.83
C THR A 559 -26.28 -13.93 30.13
N GLU A 560 -25.36 -14.78 30.58
CA GLU A 560 -24.57 -14.53 31.78
C GLU A 560 -23.63 -13.35 31.58
N PHE A 561 -23.00 -13.20 30.39
CA PHE A 561 -22.19 -12.06 30.05
C PHE A 561 -22.98 -10.74 30.11
N ARG A 562 -24.19 -10.71 29.52
CA ARG A 562 -25.08 -9.54 29.58
C ARG A 562 -25.48 -9.18 31.01
N ALA A 563 -25.84 -10.18 31.81
CA ALA A 563 -26.19 -9.98 33.24
C ALA A 563 -24.99 -9.45 34.04
N ALA A 564 -23.76 -9.95 33.76
CA ALA A 564 -22.55 -9.47 34.40
C ALA A 564 -22.23 -8.02 34.01
N CYS A 565 -22.41 -7.63 32.74
CA CYS A 565 -22.24 -6.24 32.31
C CYS A 565 -23.24 -5.29 32.98
N ALA A 566 -24.51 -5.70 33.10
CA ALA A 566 -25.56 -4.94 33.82
C ALA A 566 -25.15 -4.71 35.28
N ALA A 567 -24.82 -5.79 35.99
CA ALA A 567 -24.44 -5.75 37.41
C ALA A 567 -23.16 -4.93 37.64
N TYR A 568 -22.18 -5.06 36.74
CA TYR A 568 -20.94 -4.26 36.82
C TYR A 568 -21.25 -2.78 36.66
N THR A 569 -22.01 -2.41 35.63
CA THR A 569 -22.32 -1.00 35.31
C THR A 569 -23.11 -0.34 36.47
N GLU A 570 -24.05 -1.07 37.09
CA GLU A 570 -24.78 -0.59 38.25
C GLU A 570 -23.90 -0.34 39.48
N CYS A 571 -22.92 -1.24 39.74
CA CYS A 571 -22.10 -1.16 40.93
C CYS A 571 -20.84 -0.33 40.81
N PHE A 572 -20.25 -0.29 39.59
CA PHE A 572 -18.88 0.26 39.37
C PHE A 572 -18.83 1.31 38.26
N GLY A 573 -19.92 1.56 37.52
CA GLY A 573 -19.95 2.51 36.43
C GLY A 573 -19.50 1.89 35.10
N ALA A 574 -18.88 2.68 34.22
CA ALA A 574 -18.53 2.27 32.86
C ALA A 574 -17.57 1.06 32.85
N LEU A 575 -17.93 0.01 32.09
CA LEU A 575 -17.08 -1.15 31.87
C LEU A 575 -16.20 -0.93 30.65
N ARG A 576 -14.89 -0.72 30.86
CA ARG A 576 -13.90 -0.53 29.82
C ARG A 576 -12.67 -1.38 30.09
N ALA A 577 -12.12 -1.98 29.03
CA ALA A 577 -10.82 -2.65 29.02
C ALA A 577 -9.91 -2.04 27.98
N GLU A 578 -8.60 -2.19 28.15
CA GLU A 578 -7.61 -1.72 27.19
C GLU A 578 -6.54 -2.78 26.91
N ALA A 579 -5.93 -2.69 25.72
CA ALA A 579 -4.71 -3.41 25.40
C ALA A 579 -3.75 -2.48 24.65
N ARG A 580 -2.47 -2.55 25.01
CA ARG A 580 -1.39 -1.76 24.43
C ARG A 580 -0.36 -2.67 23.80
N TYR A 581 0.15 -2.27 22.63
CA TYR A 581 1.16 -3.02 21.92
C TYR A 581 2.40 -3.25 22.78
N GLN A 582 2.83 -4.49 22.80
CA GLN A 582 4.09 -4.92 23.40
C GLN A 582 4.88 -5.68 22.34
N ALA A 583 6.10 -5.20 22.08
CA ALA A 583 6.96 -5.90 21.13
C ALA A 583 7.27 -7.32 21.62
N PRO A 584 7.20 -8.35 20.78
CA PRO A 584 7.63 -9.68 21.13
C PRO A 584 9.09 -9.67 21.64
N LYS A 585 9.38 -10.46 22.68
CA LYS A 585 10.68 -10.42 23.38
C LYS A 585 11.84 -10.97 22.55
N ASP A 586 11.53 -11.80 21.61
CA ASP A 586 12.46 -12.52 20.72
C ASP A 586 12.66 -11.84 19.36
N ILE A 587 12.01 -10.68 19.14
CA ILE A 587 12.16 -9.88 17.93
C ILE A 587 13.14 -8.73 18.21
N PHE A 588 14.30 -8.80 17.57
CA PHE A 588 15.35 -7.78 17.64
C PHE A 588 15.62 -7.18 16.25
N TRP A 589 15.65 -5.87 16.18
CA TRP A 589 16.00 -5.12 14.98
C TRP A 589 16.98 -3.98 15.32
N ASP A 590 18.04 -3.86 14.50
CA ASP A 590 18.99 -2.76 14.55
C ASP A 590 18.70 -1.78 13.40
N ASP A 591 18.16 -0.60 13.74
CA ASP A 591 17.81 0.45 12.79
C ASP A 591 19.05 1.08 12.11
N VAL A 592 20.24 0.97 12.70
CA VAL A 592 21.50 1.54 12.19
C VAL A 592 22.20 0.55 11.27
N ALA A 593 22.41 -0.68 11.74
CA ALA A 593 23.02 -1.76 10.95
C ALA A 593 22.05 -2.34 9.90
N TYR A 594 20.79 -2.01 9.98
CA TYR A 594 19.68 -2.49 9.14
C TYR A 594 19.62 -4.02 9.09
N LYS A 595 19.65 -4.63 10.27
CA LYS A 595 19.83 -6.07 10.47
C LYS A 595 18.95 -6.62 11.58
N GLY A 596 18.51 -7.87 11.44
CA GLY A 596 17.68 -8.59 12.41
C GLY A 596 16.29 -8.91 11.89
N GLU A 597 15.33 -9.04 12.81
CA GLU A 597 13.94 -9.35 12.55
C GLU A 597 13.19 -8.11 12.07
N ALA A 598 13.06 -7.96 10.75
CA ALA A 598 12.38 -6.83 10.11
C ALA A 598 10.87 -6.82 10.35
N TYR A 599 10.25 -8.00 10.49
CA TYR A 599 8.81 -8.18 10.71
C TYR A 599 8.53 -9.32 11.69
N PRO A 600 7.45 -9.23 12.49
CA PRO A 600 7.02 -10.35 13.35
C PRO A 600 6.68 -11.61 12.57
N ALA A 601 6.09 -11.46 11.37
CA ALA A 601 5.74 -12.55 10.48
C ALA A 601 5.73 -12.09 9.03
N PHE A 602 5.89 -13.05 8.10
CA PHE A 602 5.64 -12.86 6.69
C PHE A 602 4.39 -13.62 6.26
N ALA A 603 3.61 -13.03 5.37
CA ALA A 603 2.66 -13.74 4.53
C ALA A 603 3.39 -14.22 3.28
N TRP A 604 3.00 -15.39 2.75
CA TRP A 604 3.67 -16.04 1.63
C TRP A 604 2.69 -16.34 0.51
N ALA A 605 3.13 -16.29 -0.74
CA ALA A 605 2.26 -16.63 -1.85
C ALA A 605 3.00 -17.20 -3.05
N ILE A 606 2.26 -18.00 -3.84
CA ILE A 606 2.68 -18.51 -5.14
C ILE A 606 1.52 -18.30 -6.11
N TYR A 607 1.78 -17.49 -7.13
CA TYR A 607 0.79 -17.14 -8.14
C TYR A 607 1.17 -17.73 -9.49
N VAL A 608 0.15 -18.18 -10.22
CA VAL A 608 0.30 -18.70 -11.58
C VAL A 608 -0.64 -17.92 -12.49
N ALA A 609 -0.08 -17.35 -13.57
CA ALA A 609 -0.82 -16.65 -14.61
C ALA A 609 -0.82 -17.43 -15.91
N GLU A 610 -1.96 -17.48 -16.60
CA GLU A 610 -2.11 -17.99 -17.96
C GLU A 610 -2.44 -16.81 -18.89
N VAL A 611 -1.69 -16.69 -19.99
CA VAL A 611 -1.85 -15.56 -20.93
C VAL A 611 -2.06 -16.05 -22.37
N ALA A 612 -2.72 -15.20 -23.16
CA ALA A 612 -2.77 -15.29 -24.61
C ALA A 612 -2.25 -13.98 -25.21
N VAL A 613 -1.24 -14.07 -26.06
CA VAL A 613 -0.61 -12.95 -26.77
C VAL A 613 -0.97 -13.01 -28.24
N ASP A 614 -1.64 -11.98 -28.78
CA ASP A 614 -1.91 -11.85 -30.20
C ASP A 614 -0.76 -11.12 -30.89
N THR A 615 0.05 -11.84 -31.67
CA THR A 615 1.24 -11.29 -32.35
C THR A 615 0.90 -10.35 -33.52
N ARG A 616 -0.36 -10.16 -33.88
CA ARG A 616 -0.81 -9.20 -34.91
C ARG A 616 -1.10 -7.82 -34.30
N THR A 617 -1.63 -7.81 -33.08
CA THR A 617 -2.00 -6.59 -32.35
C THR A 617 -1.06 -6.30 -31.19
N TYR A 618 -0.21 -7.27 -30.83
CA TYR A 618 0.68 -7.23 -29.68
C TYR A 618 -0.04 -7.08 -28.34
N SER A 619 -1.36 -7.32 -28.31
CA SER A 619 -2.16 -7.30 -27.09
C SER A 619 -1.98 -8.60 -26.30
N THR A 620 -1.97 -8.48 -24.99
CA THR A 620 -1.93 -9.62 -24.06
C THR A 620 -3.23 -9.67 -23.27
N GLN A 621 -3.86 -10.84 -23.23
CA GLN A 621 -4.97 -11.14 -22.36
C GLN A 621 -4.53 -12.12 -21.27
N VAL A 622 -4.82 -11.80 -20.01
CA VAL A 622 -4.72 -12.77 -18.90
C VAL A 622 -5.97 -13.65 -18.97
N VAL A 623 -5.78 -14.94 -19.17
CA VAL A 623 -6.89 -15.89 -19.42
C VAL A 623 -7.40 -16.53 -18.16
N ASN A 624 -6.47 -16.95 -17.29
CA ASN A 624 -6.75 -17.48 -15.96
C ASN A 624 -5.69 -17.01 -14.98
N PHE A 625 -6.07 -16.91 -13.72
CA PHE A 625 -5.14 -16.55 -12.64
C PHE A 625 -5.40 -17.41 -11.40
N TYR A 626 -4.33 -18.02 -10.86
CA TYR A 626 -4.38 -18.90 -9.71
C TYR A 626 -3.55 -18.26 -8.59
N ALA A 627 -4.23 -17.87 -7.50
CA ALA A 627 -3.64 -17.19 -6.37
C ALA A 627 -3.66 -18.10 -5.14
N LEU A 628 -2.52 -18.64 -4.76
CA LEU A 628 -2.36 -19.45 -3.56
C LEU A 628 -1.50 -18.71 -2.56
N GLN A 629 -2.02 -18.49 -1.35
CA GLN A 629 -1.33 -17.76 -0.30
C GLN A 629 -1.46 -18.42 1.07
N GLU A 630 -0.47 -18.17 1.91
CA GLU A 630 -0.44 -18.46 3.33
C GLU A 630 -0.50 -17.13 4.09
N VAL A 631 -1.59 -16.89 4.82
CA VAL A 631 -1.88 -15.66 5.56
C VAL A 631 -2.31 -15.94 7.01
N GLY A 632 -1.85 -17.06 7.57
CA GLY A 632 -2.34 -17.56 8.83
C GLY A 632 -3.79 -18.02 8.74
N ARG A 633 -4.51 -18.01 9.86
CA ARG A 633 -5.93 -18.35 9.87
C ARG A 633 -6.76 -17.25 9.22
N VAL A 634 -7.61 -17.59 8.30
CA VAL A 634 -8.49 -16.66 7.60
C VAL A 634 -9.67 -16.27 8.50
N ILE A 635 -9.79 -14.99 8.85
CA ILE A 635 -10.85 -14.48 9.74
C ILE A 635 -12.22 -14.50 9.03
N ASN A 636 -12.27 -13.95 7.80
CA ASN A 636 -13.49 -13.92 6.98
C ASN A 636 -13.13 -14.35 5.54
N PRO A 637 -13.48 -15.57 5.12
CA PRO A 637 -13.09 -16.10 3.82
C PRO A 637 -13.57 -15.25 2.64
N LEU A 638 -14.80 -14.72 2.70
CA LEU A 638 -15.37 -13.90 1.63
C LEU A 638 -14.61 -12.57 1.46
N LEU A 639 -14.35 -11.88 2.57
CA LEU A 639 -13.61 -10.62 2.54
C LEU A 639 -12.14 -10.84 2.14
N ALA A 640 -11.52 -11.91 2.63
CA ALA A 640 -10.15 -12.26 2.27
C ALA A 640 -10.02 -12.55 0.78
N THR A 641 -10.91 -13.39 0.21
CA THR A 641 -10.95 -13.66 -1.24
C THR A 641 -11.10 -12.38 -2.05
N GLY A 642 -12.03 -11.49 -1.68
CA GLY A 642 -12.21 -10.21 -2.37
C GLY A 642 -10.98 -9.29 -2.29
N GLN A 643 -10.18 -9.36 -1.20
CA GLN A 643 -8.91 -8.63 -1.13
C GLN A 643 -7.84 -9.21 -2.08
N ILE A 644 -7.81 -10.53 -2.26
CA ILE A 644 -6.90 -11.18 -3.20
C ILE A 644 -7.29 -10.82 -4.64
N GLU A 645 -8.57 -11.01 -5.01
CA GLU A 645 -9.08 -10.69 -6.34
C GLU A 645 -8.82 -9.23 -6.73
N GLY A 646 -9.12 -8.29 -5.81
CA GLY A 646 -8.87 -6.87 -6.03
C GLY A 646 -7.38 -6.51 -6.16
N GLY A 647 -6.50 -7.19 -5.43
CA GLY A 647 -5.05 -7.00 -5.55
C GLY A 647 -4.49 -7.55 -6.86
N VAL A 648 -4.99 -8.69 -7.29
CA VAL A 648 -4.64 -9.30 -8.60
C VAL A 648 -5.09 -8.38 -9.75
N ALA A 649 -6.32 -7.85 -9.69
CA ALA A 649 -6.82 -6.93 -10.71
C ALA A 649 -5.95 -5.66 -10.83
N GLN A 650 -5.54 -5.05 -9.69
CA GLN A 650 -4.60 -3.93 -9.70
C GLN A 650 -3.22 -4.32 -10.25
N GLY A 651 -2.73 -5.53 -9.94
CA GLY A 651 -1.46 -6.03 -10.46
C GLY A 651 -1.50 -6.33 -11.97
N ILE A 652 -2.65 -6.74 -12.53
CA ILE A 652 -2.86 -6.85 -13.99
C ILE A 652 -2.74 -5.47 -14.63
N GLY A 653 -3.37 -4.44 -14.02
CA GLY A 653 -3.24 -3.05 -14.45
C GLY A 653 -1.80 -2.59 -14.49
N TYR A 654 -1.06 -2.85 -13.40
CA TYR A 654 0.36 -2.51 -13.28
C TYR A 654 1.24 -3.21 -14.30
N ALA A 655 0.92 -4.46 -14.63
CA ALA A 655 1.68 -5.25 -15.61
C ALA A 655 1.47 -4.80 -17.05
N LEU A 656 0.23 -4.45 -17.46
CA LEU A 656 -0.16 -4.40 -18.86
C LEU A 656 -0.83 -3.10 -19.35
N TYR A 657 -1.32 -2.23 -18.46
CA TYR A 657 -2.22 -1.13 -18.87
C TYR A 657 -1.84 0.23 -18.30
N GLU A 658 -1.56 0.29 -17.00
CA GLU A 658 -1.51 1.54 -16.25
C GLU A 658 -0.15 2.23 -16.42
N LYS A 659 -0.08 3.21 -17.33
CA LYS A 659 1.10 4.02 -17.60
C LYS A 659 0.83 5.48 -17.25
N VAL A 660 1.52 6.01 -16.26
CA VAL A 660 1.54 7.45 -16.00
C VAL A 660 2.45 8.11 -17.04
N VAL A 661 1.92 9.10 -17.75
CA VAL A 661 2.64 9.82 -18.81
C VAL A 661 3.02 11.21 -18.31
N TRP A 662 4.31 11.40 -18.04
CA TRP A 662 4.86 12.67 -17.62
C TRP A 662 5.23 13.57 -18.82
N LYS A 663 4.83 14.83 -18.77
CA LYS A 663 5.22 15.86 -19.73
C LYS A 663 5.70 17.09 -18.97
N ASN A 664 6.99 17.40 -19.05
CA ASN A 664 7.61 18.46 -18.26
C ASN A 664 7.32 18.38 -16.75
N GLY A 665 7.31 17.15 -16.22
CA GLY A 665 7.01 16.88 -14.81
C GLY A 665 5.52 16.83 -14.45
N ARG A 666 4.60 17.19 -15.34
CA ARG A 666 3.16 17.13 -15.12
C ARG A 666 2.56 15.84 -15.70
N MET A 667 1.64 15.21 -14.99
CA MET A 667 0.87 14.07 -15.50
C MET A 667 -0.06 14.55 -16.62
N SER A 668 0.11 14.02 -17.83
CA SER A 668 -0.66 14.43 -19.01
C SER A 668 -1.90 13.59 -19.27
N ASN A 669 -2.00 12.42 -18.66
CA ASN A 669 -3.14 11.52 -18.76
C ASN A 669 -3.87 11.42 -17.41
N ASN A 670 -4.28 12.57 -16.88
CA ASN A 670 -4.88 12.75 -15.56
C ASN A 670 -6.41 12.72 -15.56
N GLN A 671 -7.03 11.96 -16.48
CA GLN A 671 -8.47 11.79 -16.55
C GLN A 671 -8.83 10.31 -16.69
N MET A 672 -10.02 9.91 -16.20
CA MET A 672 -10.53 8.53 -16.33
C MET A 672 -10.65 8.06 -17.79
N THR A 673 -10.66 8.98 -18.74
CA THR A 673 -10.76 8.68 -20.18
C THR A 673 -9.41 8.43 -20.85
N ASN A 674 -8.30 8.83 -20.24
CA ASN A 674 -6.96 8.72 -20.83
C ASN A 674 -5.93 8.02 -19.91
N TYR A 675 -6.26 7.74 -18.65
CA TYR A 675 -5.53 6.82 -17.81
C TYR A 675 -6.16 5.43 -17.93
N ILE A 676 -5.54 4.56 -18.70
CA ILE A 676 -6.11 3.25 -19.04
C ILE A 676 -5.87 2.27 -17.91
N MET A 677 -6.94 1.65 -17.43
CA MET A 677 -6.94 0.62 -16.41
C MET A 677 -7.75 -0.60 -16.87
N PRO A 678 -7.54 -1.79 -16.27
CA PRO A 678 -8.35 -2.96 -16.57
C PRO A 678 -9.84 -2.70 -16.29
N THR A 679 -10.68 -3.16 -17.19
CA THR A 679 -12.13 -3.22 -17.00
C THR A 679 -12.56 -4.63 -16.59
N ALA A 680 -13.84 -4.84 -16.29
CA ALA A 680 -14.37 -6.15 -15.91
C ALA A 680 -14.17 -7.24 -16.98
N VAL A 681 -13.98 -6.87 -18.26
CA VAL A 681 -13.71 -7.83 -19.34
C VAL A 681 -12.23 -8.18 -19.50
N ASP A 682 -11.35 -7.39 -18.90
CA ASP A 682 -9.90 -7.60 -18.94
C ASP A 682 -9.42 -8.47 -17.76
N VAL A 683 -10.21 -8.53 -16.67
CA VAL A 683 -9.91 -9.33 -15.49
C VAL A 683 -10.38 -10.76 -15.72
N PRO A 684 -9.48 -11.77 -15.61
CA PRO A 684 -9.81 -13.18 -15.80
C PRO A 684 -10.61 -13.74 -14.63
N ASN A 685 -11.01 -15.02 -14.76
CA ASN A 685 -11.36 -15.81 -13.57
C ASN A 685 -10.13 -15.91 -12.66
N ILE A 686 -10.28 -15.52 -11.39
CA ILE A 686 -9.24 -15.59 -10.36
C ILE A 686 -9.63 -16.68 -9.38
N GLU A 687 -8.87 -17.76 -9.34
CA GLU A 687 -9.05 -18.83 -8.38
C GLU A 687 -8.17 -18.58 -7.16
N VAL A 688 -8.80 -18.45 -5.99
CA VAL A 688 -8.15 -18.09 -4.73
C VAL A 688 -8.08 -19.31 -3.80
N TYR A 689 -6.87 -19.62 -3.33
CA TYR A 689 -6.60 -20.71 -2.40
C TYR A 689 -5.85 -20.19 -1.18
N PHE A 690 -6.18 -20.72 -0.01
CA PHE A 690 -5.51 -20.42 1.25
C PHE A 690 -4.84 -21.66 1.82
N GLU A 691 -3.61 -21.49 2.31
CA GLU A 691 -2.96 -22.36 3.28
C GLU A 691 -3.10 -21.69 4.65
N GLU A 692 -3.57 -22.45 5.64
CA GLU A 692 -3.74 -21.92 6.99
C GLU A 692 -2.66 -22.47 7.92
N MET A 693 -1.64 -21.67 8.20
CA MET A 693 -0.61 -21.92 9.19
C MET A 693 -0.70 -20.87 10.31
N PRO A 694 -1.33 -21.21 11.45
CA PRO A 694 -1.62 -20.21 12.50
C PRO A 694 -0.36 -19.49 12.98
N CYS A 695 -0.43 -18.14 13.02
CA CYS A 695 0.62 -17.26 13.50
C CYS A 695 0.40 -16.89 14.96
N GLU A 696 1.41 -17.04 15.80
CA GLU A 696 1.32 -16.70 17.22
C GLU A 696 1.17 -15.19 17.51
N HIS A 697 1.61 -14.34 16.57
CA HIS A 697 1.57 -12.89 16.74
C HIS A 697 0.24 -12.24 16.38
N GLY A 698 -0.63 -12.94 15.67
CA GLY A 698 -1.92 -12.41 15.23
C GLY A 698 -3.15 -12.94 15.99
N PRO A 699 -4.30 -12.28 15.89
CA PRO A 699 -5.53 -12.74 16.54
C PRO A 699 -5.95 -14.07 15.94
N CYS A 700 -6.31 -15.03 16.80
CA CYS A 700 -6.76 -16.37 16.37
C CYS A 700 -5.80 -17.06 15.37
N GLY A 701 -4.55 -16.62 15.25
CA GLY A 701 -3.58 -17.15 14.30
C GLY A 701 -3.54 -16.46 12.92
N ALA A 702 -4.20 -15.33 12.73
CA ALA A 702 -4.24 -14.60 11.46
C ALA A 702 -3.00 -13.74 11.21
N LYS A 703 -2.64 -13.54 9.94
CA LYS A 703 -1.65 -12.56 9.48
C LYS A 703 -2.33 -11.42 8.72
N GLY A 704 -1.58 -10.39 8.34
CA GLY A 704 -2.06 -9.33 7.43
C GLY A 704 -2.00 -9.80 5.97
N LEU A 705 -3.03 -9.46 5.18
CA LEU A 705 -3.09 -9.84 3.77
C LEU A 705 -3.37 -8.66 2.81
N GLY A 706 -3.46 -7.44 3.33
CA GLY A 706 -3.94 -6.30 2.56
C GLY A 706 -3.08 -5.95 1.34
N GLU A 707 -1.77 -6.08 1.42
CA GLU A 707 -0.81 -5.66 0.39
C GLU A 707 -0.24 -6.81 -0.43
N LEU A 708 -0.05 -7.99 0.17
CA LEU A 708 0.48 -9.20 -0.47
C LEU A 708 -0.07 -9.46 -1.88
N PRO A 709 -1.39 -9.33 -2.14
CA PRO A 709 -1.95 -9.73 -3.44
C PRO A 709 -1.47 -8.90 -4.62
N HIS A 710 -0.86 -7.75 -4.39
CA HIS A 710 -0.35 -6.88 -5.45
C HIS A 710 1.09 -7.20 -5.85
N ASP A 711 1.86 -7.94 -5.03
CA ASP A 711 3.28 -8.17 -5.27
C ASP A 711 3.55 -9.13 -6.43
N GLY A 712 2.73 -10.17 -6.59
CA GLY A 712 2.98 -11.30 -7.47
C GLY A 712 2.41 -11.26 -8.88
N PRO A 713 1.31 -10.53 -9.18
CA PRO A 713 0.68 -10.63 -10.48
C PRO A 713 1.57 -10.19 -11.64
N ALA A 714 2.25 -9.05 -11.53
CA ALA A 714 3.09 -8.52 -12.59
C ALA A 714 4.22 -9.49 -13.02
N PRO A 715 5.03 -10.05 -12.10
CA PRO A 715 6.04 -11.02 -12.51
C PRO A 715 5.45 -12.32 -13.03
N ALA A 716 4.34 -12.85 -12.48
CA ALA A 716 3.70 -14.07 -12.98
C ALA A 716 3.22 -13.88 -14.43
N ILE A 717 2.59 -12.74 -14.74
CA ILE A 717 2.12 -12.39 -16.08
C ILE A 717 3.30 -12.26 -17.06
N LEU A 718 4.36 -11.55 -16.71
CA LEU A 718 5.51 -11.39 -17.62
C LEU A 718 6.31 -12.68 -17.78
N ASN A 719 6.35 -13.58 -16.77
CA ASN A 719 6.90 -14.92 -16.89
C ASN A 719 6.05 -15.75 -17.88
N ALA A 720 4.72 -15.64 -17.83
CA ALA A 720 3.83 -16.27 -18.79
C ALA A 720 4.01 -15.72 -20.22
N ILE A 721 4.18 -14.41 -20.39
CA ILE A 721 4.47 -13.77 -21.68
C ILE A 721 5.81 -14.26 -22.24
N GLN A 722 6.84 -14.36 -21.40
CA GLN A 722 8.13 -14.92 -21.81
C GLN A 722 7.99 -16.39 -22.25
N ASN A 723 7.18 -17.18 -21.55
CA ASN A 723 6.87 -18.57 -21.94
C ASN A 723 6.14 -18.62 -23.29
N ALA A 724 5.22 -17.68 -23.56
CA ALA A 724 4.48 -17.59 -24.81
C ALA A 724 5.34 -17.17 -26.01
N THR A 725 6.25 -16.21 -25.82
CA THR A 725 6.94 -15.49 -26.89
C THR A 725 8.43 -15.81 -27.00
N GLY A 726 9.04 -16.39 -25.96
CA GLY A 726 10.48 -16.58 -25.84
C GLY A 726 11.28 -15.31 -25.48
N ILE A 727 10.60 -14.15 -25.38
CA ILE A 727 11.25 -12.84 -25.19
C ILE A 727 11.21 -12.42 -23.72
N ASN A 728 12.36 -12.01 -23.20
CA ASN A 728 12.47 -11.46 -21.85
C ASN A 728 12.15 -9.95 -21.88
N PHE A 729 10.98 -9.58 -21.36
CA PHE A 729 10.60 -8.19 -21.11
C PHE A 729 10.98 -7.82 -19.67
N THR A 730 11.63 -6.68 -19.50
CA THR A 730 12.22 -6.25 -18.23
C THR A 730 11.59 -4.98 -17.65
N SER A 731 10.53 -4.49 -18.29
CA SER A 731 9.85 -3.26 -17.87
C SER A 731 8.35 -3.45 -17.82
N ILE A 732 7.69 -2.80 -16.86
CA ILE A 732 6.23 -2.69 -16.76
C ILE A 732 5.80 -1.22 -16.56
N PRO A 733 4.57 -0.87 -17.03
CA PRO A 733 3.63 -1.72 -17.79
C PRO A 733 4.21 -2.11 -19.16
N LEU A 734 3.88 -3.33 -19.59
CA LEU A 734 4.24 -3.82 -20.94
C LEU A 734 3.08 -3.53 -21.90
N LEU A 735 3.17 -2.45 -22.62
CA LEU A 735 2.15 -2.03 -23.58
C LEU A 735 2.34 -2.71 -24.96
N PRO A 736 1.31 -2.77 -25.82
CA PRO A 736 1.41 -3.36 -27.15
C PRO A 736 2.54 -2.76 -27.99
N GLU A 737 2.77 -1.45 -27.93
CA GLU A 737 3.86 -0.79 -28.65
C GLU A 737 5.25 -1.21 -28.16
N ASP A 738 5.44 -1.43 -26.82
CA ASP A 738 6.70 -1.89 -26.27
C ASP A 738 6.98 -3.33 -26.71
N MET A 739 5.93 -4.16 -26.75
CA MET A 739 6.01 -5.53 -27.25
C MET A 739 6.36 -5.55 -28.73
N TYR A 740 5.70 -4.73 -29.56
CA TYR A 740 5.98 -4.60 -31.00
C TYR A 740 7.45 -4.23 -31.26
N LEU A 741 7.94 -3.18 -30.61
CA LEU A 741 9.32 -2.73 -30.80
C LEU A 741 10.31 -3.84 -30.44
N ARG A 742 10.12 -4.53 -29.34
CA ARG A 742 11.02 -5.58 -28.89
C ARG A 742 10.95 -6.84 -29.77
N MET A 743 9.78 -7.20 -30.26
CA MET A 743 9.62 -8.34 -31.18
C MET A 743 10.21 -8.06 -32.56
N ALA A 744 10.11 -6.81 -33.05
CA ALA A 744 10.70 -6.39 -34.33
C ALA A 744 12.25 -6.37 -34.29
N GLU A 745 12.85 -6.13 -33.12
CA GLU A 745 14.30 -6.18 -32.93
C GLU A 745 14.85 -7.63 -32.87
N THR A 746 13.99 -8.61 -32.58
CA THR A 746 14.41 -10.03 -32.45
C THR A 746 14.29 -10.67 -33.84
N PRO A 747 15.39 -11.06 -34.51
CA PRO A 747 15.30 -11.72 -35.82
C PRO A 747 14.46 -13.00 -35.69
N GLU A 748 13.61 -13.28 -36.69
CA GLU A 748 12.94 -14.59 -36.77
C GLU A 748 14.00 -15.70 -36.64
N PRO A 749 13.82 -16.68 -35.76
CA PRO A 749 14.75 -17.80 -35.69
C PRO A 749 14.84 -18.47 -37.06
N ASP A 750 16.06 -18.52 -37.60
CA ASP A 750 16.33 -19.18 -38.87
C ASP A 750 15.71 -20.59 -38.86
N ALA A 751 14.79 -20.84 -39.78
CA ALA A 751 14.06 -22.11 -39.89
C ALA A 751 14.97 -23.33 -40.09
N LYS A 752 16.29 -23.17 -40.01
CA LYS A 752 17.34 -24.21 -40.19
C LYS A 752 17.89 -24.83 -38.89
N GLU A 753 17.69 -24.20 -37.72
CA GLU A 753 18.26 -24.72 -36.47
C GLU A 753 17.33 -25.73 -35.73
N THR A 754 16.08 -25.86 -36.13
CA THR A 754 15.12 -26.78 -35.48
C THR A 754 15.17 -28.23 -36.00
N ALA A 755 16.07 -28.54 -36.96
CA ALA A 755 16.18 -29.88 -37.53
C ALA A 755 17.25 -30.80 -36.87
N GLY A 756 17.81 -30.39 -35.74
CA GLY A 756 19.00 -31.05 -35.15
C GLY A 756 18.85 -31.62 -33.72
N CYS A 757 17.65 -31.77 -33.17
CA CYS A 757 17.42 -32.47 -31.91
C CYS A 757 16.11 -33.24 -31.95
N VAL A 758 16.19 -34.45 -32.46
CA VAL A 758 15.22 -35.54 -32.23
C VAL A 758 15.85 -36.56 -31.27
#